data_e5ad367282c814a3f8a29aa06820b63c
#
_entry.id   e5ad367282c814a3f8a29aa06820b63c
#
_cell.length_a   1.000
_cell.length_b   1.000
_cell.length_c   1.000
_cell.angle_alpha   90.00
_cell.angle_beta   90.00
_cell.angle_gamma   90.00
#
_symmetry.space_group_name_H-M   'P 1'
#
loop_
_entity.id
_entity.type
_entity.pdbx_description
1 polymer ?
#
loop_
_entity_poly.entity_id
_entity_poly.type
_entity_poly.pdbx_seq_one_letter_code
_entity_poly.pdbx_strand_id
1 'polypeptide(L)'
;MRSLQPRPVRFGLPAASVVCLPLVFALLPAGLAAQGAPGSTGEAWQIITPAQASLVLGRDGALIGELGRERRINVALRTLPKYVGHAFVSVEDKRFYQHDGVDLVGVAGAIKDAVTKGNLRGASTITQLLVGNMHPDLIDRRDVSAGRKLREQQAAREMERHYTKEQILEAFLNQISFGRGAYGIEMAARQFFGKGAADLTLAEAASLASMPKSPVQYDPARSPERNRTRRNTVLALMAEQKYITAAQSVAAQREPVRTVTATRGTAPWVVDVVRVQAERAGIAVMQGGYRIHTTIDAALQRATQQVLSSGLDEIETRPGFRGQRCARAAGDTAATAVKKAKVEACLEGAAVVLDPTTGEVRALVGGRDYARSSFNRAVDGNRQPGSSFKAFVYAQSIAQGLTANAMVADTALRIRLDNGQTYSPDNADNAFLGALTLREALTKSRNPVAVQLALAVGMDSVIALARRAGLRSPIAPYPSSALGASVVQPLDFVAAYAAFDNGGVAVEPRFVQRIEDRNGRTVFTPQVAPARSAMDPRVAFIMRDMLQDVVTRGTATALRTIVPARIPVAGKTGTTNDNTDVWFVGMTPELVTGVWLGFDKPAMISPGAVGGTLAAPIAGQIIAAAYGNRASGVWTPPPGVVPVELDRATGQPSDAKTPSERRYVEWFMAGTEPGAPVWPWSLFRLGPIGY
;
A
#
# COMPACT_ATOMS: atom_id res chain seq x y z
N MET A 1 -61.66 -12.81 -3.07
CA MET A 1 -62.67 -12.28 -4.02
C MET A 1 -62.03 -11.16 -4.84
N ARG A 2 -62.08 -11.33 -6.14
CA ARG A 2 -61.87 -10.36 -7.25
C ARG A 2 -60.53 -9.62 -7.38
N SER A 3 -59.79 -10.17 -8.32
CA SER A 3 -58.79 -9.66 -9.24
C SER A 3 -59.17 -8.32 -9.90
N LEU A 4 -58.18 -7.45 -10.08
CA LEU A 4 -58.21 -6.42 -11.14
C LEU A 4 -56.78 -6.32 -11.74
N GLN A 5 -56.66 -6.79 -12.98
CA GLN A 5 -55.53 -6.52 -13.89
C GLN A 5 -55.73 -5.14 -14.57
N PRO A 6 -54.66 -4.38 -14.86
CA PRO A 6 -54.75 -3.26 -15.80
C PRO A 6 -54.39 -3.67 -17.23
N ARG A 7 -55.16 -3.11 -18.17
CA ARG A 7 -55.09 -3.25 -19.62
C ARG A 7 -53.90 -2.45 -20.22
N PRO A 8 -53.41 -2.85 -21.42
CA PRO A 8 -52.36 -2.11 -22.12
C PRO A 8 -52.94 -0.96 -22.95
N VAL A 9 -52.29 0.20 -22.89
CA VAL A 9 -52.58 1.34 -23.79
C VAL A 9 -51.67 1.25 -25.02
N ARG A 10 -52.30 1.15 -26.19
CA ARG A 10 -51.65 1.32 -27.51
C ARG A 10 -51.52 2.80 -27.81
N PHE A 11 -50.34 3.29 -28.19
CA PHE A 11 -50.19 4.54 -28.93
C PHE A 11 -49.61 4.27 -30.30
N GLY A 12 -50.32 4.81 -31.28
CA GLY A 12 -50.01 4.68 -32.69
C GLY A 12 -48.89 5.64 -33.14
N LEU A 13 -48.20 5.21 -34.15
CA LEU A 13 -47.22 5.99 -34.92
C LEU A 13 -47.95 6.90 -35.93
N PRO A 14 -47.43 8.07 -36.26
CA PRO A 14 -47.59 8.64 -37.60
C PRO A 14 -46.29 8.62 -38.40
N ALA A 15 -46.52 8.53 -39.72
CA ALA A 15 -45.57 8.26 -40.78
C ALA A 15 -44.66 9.46 -41.13
N ALA A 16 -43.45 9.08 -41.54
CA ALA A 16 -42.60 9.58 -42.60
C ALA A 16 -42.57 11.07 -42.99
N SER A 17 -41.39 11.66 -42.89
CA SER A 17 -40.91 12.62 -43.90
C SER A 17 -39.41 12.39 -44.11
N VAL A 18 -39.07 11.96 -45.31
CA VAL A 18 -37.71 11.82 -45.84
C VAL A 18 -37.19 13.22 -46.15
N VAL A 19 -36.12 13.62 -45.47
CA VAL A 19 -35.31 14.79 -45.90
C VAL A 19 -33.90 14.30 -46.21
N CYS A 20 -33.59 14.29 -47.50
CA CYS A 20 -32.20 14.12 -47.99
C CYS A 20 -31.36 15.29 -47.56
N LEU A 21 -30.27 15.07 -46.82
CA LEU A 21 -29.17 16.01 -46.66
C LEU A 21 -27.87 15.36 -47.20
N PRO A 22 -27.00 16.13 -47.89
CA PRO A 22 -25.85 15.60 -48.60
C PRO A 22 -24.74 15.17 -47.66
N LEU A 23 -24.06 14.06 -48.03
CA LEU A 23 -22.81 13.60 -47.43
C LEU A 23 -21.71 14.67 -47.65
N VAL A 24 -21.28 15.28 -46.55
CA VAL A 24 -19.98 15.97 -46.49
C VAL A 24 -18.97 14.95 -45.97
N PHE A 25 -18.12 14.45 -46.88
CA PHE A 25 -16.93 13.69 -46.52
C PHE A 25 -15.95 14.66 -45.84
N ALA A 26 -15.89 14.65 -44.51
CA ALA A 26 -14.79 15.21 -43.74
C ALA A 26 -13.66 14.17 -43.72
N LEU A 27 -12.58 14.50 -44.43
CA LEU A 27 -11.28 13.84 -44.35
C LEU A 27 -10.76 14.01 -42.91
N LEU A 28 -10.91 12.98 -42.11
CA LEU A 28 -10.17 12.83 -40.85
C LEU A 28 -8.77 12.29 -41.17
N PRO A 29 -7.70 12.82 -40.57
CA PRO A 29 -6.35 12.34 -40.83
C PRO A 29 -6.24 10.90 -40.27
N ALA A 30 -5.89 9.97 -41.16
CA ALA A 30 -5.46 8.62 -40.80
C ALA A 30 -4.18 8.71 -39.97
N GLY A 31 -4.26 8.34 -38.69
CA GLY A 31 -3.09 8.41 -37.81
C GLY A 31 -3.32 7.92 -36.39
N LEU A 32 -4.28 7.02 -36.16
CA LEU A 32 -4.30 6.20 -34.96
C LEU A 32 -4.30 4.73 -35.39
N ALA A 33 -3.09 4.20 -35.60
CA ALA A 33 -2.92 2.76 -35.70
C ALA A 33 -3.42 2.16 -34.39
N ALA A 34 -4.59 1.54 -34.43
CA ALA A 34 -5.06 0.64 -33.39
C ALA A 34 -3.96 -0.39 -33.17
N GLN A 35 -3.26 -0.31 -32.03
CA GLN A 35 -2.41 -1.40 -31.58
C GLN A 35 -3.34 -2.54 -31.21
N GLY A 36 -3.51 -3.46 -32.17
CA GLY A 36 -4.27 -4.69 -31.98
C GLY A 36 -3.73 -5.42 -30.76
N ALA A 37 -4.65 -6.08 -30.04
CA ALA A 37 -4.29 -7.11 -29.08
C ALA A 37 -3.26 -8.05 -29.73
N PRO A 38 -2.30 -8.64 -29.00
CA PRO A 38 -1.36 -9.62 -29.56
C PRO A 38 -2.14 -10.89 -29.91
N GLY A 39 -2.80 -10.88 -31.07
CA GLY A 39 -3.32 -12.04 -31.76
C GLY A 39 -2.23 -12.55 -32.66
N SER A 40 -1.85 -13.79 -32.51
CA SER A 40 -0.93 -14.53 -33.37
C SER A 40 -1.38 -14.45 -34.83
N THR A 41 -0.77 -13.61 -35.61
CA THR A 41 -0.86 -13.64 -37.08
C THR A 41 0.53 -13.86 -37.69
N GLY A 42 1.50 -14.32 -36.85
CA GLY A 42 2.84 -14.64 -37.29
C GLY A 42 2.95 -16.11 -37.72
N GLU A 43 3.91 -16.39 -38.53
CA GLU A 43 4.36 -17.75 -38.85
C GLU A 43 4.90 -18.44 -37.57
N ALA A 44 4.71 -19.75 -37.43
CA ALA A 44 5.08 -20.53 -36.24
C ALA A 44 6.58 -20.48 -35.88
N TRP A 45 7.42 -19.99 -36.77
CA TRP A 45 8.86 -19.80 -36.56
C TRP A 45 9.24 -18.40 -36.05
N GLN A 46 8.34 -17.44 -36.05
CA GLN A 46 8.65 -16.06 -35.64
C GLN A 46 8.78 -15.96 -34.12
N ILE A 47 9.84 -15.28 -33.67
CA ILE A 47 9.98 -14.93 -32.25
C ILE A 47 9.03 -13.74 -31.95
N ILE A 48 8.00 -14.04 -31.18
CA ILE A 48 7.08 -13.02 -30.66
C ILE A 48 7.58 -12.54 -29.31
N THR A 49 7.87 -11.23 -29.19
CA THR A 49 8.20 -10.67 -27.88
C THR A 49 6.97 -10.76 -26.96
N PRO A 50 7.01 -11.54 -25.90
CA PRO A 50 5.86 -11.74 -25.04
C PRO A 50 5.51 -10.46 -24.28
N ALA A 51 4.21 -10.31 -23.95
CA ALA A 51 3.74 -9.20 -23.13
C ALA A 51 4.45 -9.24 -21.76
N GLN A 52 4.97 -8.09 -21.35
CA GLN A 52 5.63 -7.95 -20.05
C GLN A 52 4.63 -7.42 -19.02
N ALA A 53 4.83 -7.75 -17.74
CA ALA A 53 4.14 -7.06 -16.67
C ALA A 53 4.58 -5.59 -16.62
N SER A 54 3.68 -4.71 -16.19
CA SER A 54 4.06 -3.36 -15.78
C SER A 54 4.68 -3.42 -14.39
N LEU A 55 5.78 -2.71 -14.18
CA LEU A 55 6.52 -2.69 -12.93
C LEU A 55 6.06 -1.52 -12.07
N VAL A 56 5.73 -1.79 -10.82
CA VAL A 56 5.46 -0.75 -9.82
C VAL A 56 6.71 -0.61 -8.95
N LEU A 57 7.33 0.55 -9.03
CA LEU A 57 8.64 0.84 -8.43
C LEU A 57 8.47 1.82 -7.26
N GLY A 58 9.18 1.58 -6.18
CA GLY A 58 9.34 2.54 -5.09
C GLY A 58 10.10 3.79 -5.54
N ARG A 59 10.16 4.80 -4.70
CA ARG A 59 10.89 6.06 -4.96
C ARG A 59 12.39 5.86 -5.14
N ASP A 60 12.93 4.77 -4.61
CA ASP A 60 14.31 4.30 -4.71
C ASP A 60 14.56 3.40 -5.92
N GLY A 61 13.53 3.15 -6.74
CA GLY A 61 13.58 2.24 -7.88
C GLY A 61 13.41 0.76 -7.51
N ALA A 62 13.26 0.41 -6.23
CA ALA A 62 13.01 -0.95 -5.81
C ALA A 62 11.65 -1.45 -6.32
N LEU A 63 11.58 -2.69 -6.79
CA LEU A 63 10.33 -3.31 -7.23
C LEU A 63 9.41 -3.56 -6.01
N ILE A 64 8.24 -2.95 -6.00
CA ILE A 64 7.23 -3.12 -4.94
C ILE A 64 5.99 -3.89 -5.40
N GLY A 65 5.83 -4.10 -6.71
CA GLY A 65 4.75 -4.90 -7.27
C GLY A 65 4.75 -4.93 -8.79
N GLU A 66 3.81 -5.68 -9.34
CA GLU A 66 3.68 -5.91 -10.78
C GLU A 66 2.21 -5.90 -11.18
N LEU A 67 1.92 -5.41 -12.39
CA LEU A 67 0.60 -5.40 -13.01
C LEU A 67 0.64 -6.12 -14.36
N GLY A 68 -0.30 -7.04 -14.60
CA GLY A 68 -0.39 -7.80 -15.84
C GLY A 68 -1.08 -9.14 -15.63
N ARG A 69 -1.52 -9.76 -16.73
CA ARG A 69 -2.13 -11.09 -16.71
C ARG A 69 -1.09 -12.17 -16.47
N GLU A 70 0.11 -12.01 -17.06
CA GLU A 70 1.27 -12.88 -16.87
C GLU A 70 2.38 -12.09 -16.17
N ARG A 71 2.98 -12.71 -15.16
CA ARG A 71 4.10 -12.12 -14.46
C ARG A 71 5.37 -12.42 -15.24
N ARG A 72 5.82 -11.47 -16.06
CA ARG A 72 6.98 -11.60 -16.94
C ARG A 72 7.77 -10.29 -17.01
N ILE A 73 9.08 -10.43 -16.89
CA ILE A 73 10.06 -9.38 -17.12
C ILE A 73 11.08 -9.97 -18.09
N ASN A 74 11.21 -9.37 -19.27
CA ASN A 74 12.19 -9.83 -20.25
C ASN A 74 13.58 -9.27 -19.90
N VAL A 75 14.60 -10.11 -20.06
CA VAL A 75 16.00 -9.74 -19.86
C VAL A 75 16.82 -10.13 -21.08
N ALA A 76 17.83 -9.32 -21.40
CA ALA A 76 18.76 -9.65 -22.47
C ALA A 76 19.76 -10.71 -22.00
N LEU A 77 19.99 -11.76 -22.78
CA LEU A 77 20.91 -12.85 -22.46
C LEU A 77 22.32 -12.34 -22.11
N ARG A 78 22.77 -11.29 -22.80
CA ARG A 78 24.09 -10.65 -22.59
C ARG A 78 24.28 -10.04 -21.18
N THR A 79 23.17 -9.76 -20.46
CA THR A 79 23.21 -9.22 -19.09
C THR A 79 23.28 -10.31 -18.03
N LEU A 80 23.11 -11.56 -18.42
CA LEU A 80 23.12 -12.69 -17.52
C LEU A 80 24.53 -13.33 -17.44
N PRO A 81 24.93 -13.89 -16.29
CA PRO A 81 26.10 -14.75 -16.22
C PRO A 81 25.98 -15.92 -17.22
N LYS A 82 27.05 -16.23 -17.94
CA LYS A 82 27.03 -17.28 -18.98
C LYS A 82 26.51 -18.63 -18.49
N TYR A 83 26.79 -18.98 -17.24
CA TYR A 83 26.33 -20.25 -16.67
C TYR A 83 24.79 -20.33 -16.53
N VAL A 84 24.05 -19.20 -16.54
CA VAL A 84 22.60 -19.23 -16.52
C VAL A 84 22.07 -19.88 -17.80
N GLY A 85 22.43 -19.37 -18.97
CA GLY A 85 22.05 -19.99 -20.26
C GLY A 85 22.56 -21.42 -20.39
N HIS A 86 23.82 -21.67 -20.01
CA HIS A 86 24.46 -23.01 -20.10
C HIS A 86 23.75 -24.05 -19.22
N ALA A 87 23.18 -23.68 -18.08
CA ALA A 87 22.41 -24.60 -17.23
C ALA A 87 21.19 -25.17 -17.96
N PHE A 88 20.46 -24.32 -18.69
CA PHE A 88 19.31 -24.75 -19.50
C PHE A 88 19.75 -25.57 -20.72
N VAL A 89 20.76 -25.10 -21.44
CA VAL A 89 21.34 -25.87 -22.58
C VAL A 89 21.75 -27.24 -22.13
N SER A 90 22.46 -27.37 -21.01
CA SER A 90 22.98 -28.66 -20.52
C SER A 90 21.90 -29.70 -20.24
N VAL A 91 20.74 -29.28 -19.76
CA VAL A 91 19.68 -30.22 -19.33
C VAL A 91 18.59 -30.42 -20.37
N GLU A 92 18.27 -29.39 -21.18
CA GLU A 92 17.20 -29.45 -22.16
C GLU A 92 17.71 -29.87 -23.57
N ASP A 93 18.93 -29.41 -23.95
CA ASP A 93 19.44 -29.61 -25.30
C ASP A 93 20.97 -29.53 -25.35
N LYS A 94 21.63 -30.62 -24.97
CA LYS A 94 23.10 -30.66 -24.83
C LYS A 94 23.90 -30.39 -26.11
N ARG A 95 23.27 -30.51 -27.28
CA ARG A 95 23.89 -30.22 -28.60
C ARG A 95 23.31 -28.97 -29.24
N PHE A 96 22.69 -28.10 -28.49
CA PHE A 96 22.01 -26.87 -28.95
C PHE A 96 22.83 -26.10 -30.00
N TYR A 97 24.12 -25.94 -29.78
CA TYR A 97 25.01 -25.20 -30.68
C TYR A 97 25.51 -26.02 -31.88
N GLN A 98 25.05 -27.28 -32.06
CA GLN A 98 25.58 -28.23 -33.07
C GLN A 98 24.54 -28.69 -34.10
N HIS A 99 23.27 -28.24 -33.98
CA HIS A 99 22.19 -28.61 -34.88
C HIS A 99 21.38 -27.38 -35.32
N ASP A 100 20.59 -27.54 -36.39
CA ASP A 100 19.74 -26.48 -36.96
C ASP A 100 18.25 -26.76 -36.65
N GLY A 101 17.85 -26.58 -35.41
CA GLY A 101 16.46 -26.70 -34.90
C GLY A 101 16.03 -28.11 -34.52
N VAL A 102 16.61 -29.15 -35.14
CA VAL A 102 16.31 -30.56 -34.87
C VAL A 102 17.58 -31.36 -34.66
N ASP A 103 17.74 -31.97 -33.49
CA ASP A 103 18.86 -32.82 -33.14
C ASP A 103 18.64 -34.26 -33.65
N LEU A 104 19.05 -34.56 -34.89
CA LEU A 104 18.91 -35.90 -35.48
C LEU A 104 19.69 -36.98 -34.72
N VAL A 105 20.86 -36.64 -34.19
CA VAL A 105 21.67 -37.58 -33.36
C VAL A 105 20.96 -37.89 -32.06
N GLY A 106 20.33 -36.90 -31.43
CA GLY A 106 19.51 -37.07 -30.22
C GLY A 106 18.27 -37.92 -30.46
N VAL A 107 17.60 -37.72 -31.61
CA VAL A 107 16.46 -38.56 -32.02
C VAL A 107 16.87 -40.01 -32.21
N ALA A 108 17.96 -40.27 -32.93
CA ALA A 108 18.48 -41.62 -33.13
C ALA A 108 18.88 -42.28 -31.79
N GLY A 109 19.51 -41.51 -30.87
CA GLY A 109 19.82 -41.98 -29.52
C GLY A 109 18.59 -42.31 -28.68
N ALA A 110 17.53 -41.50 -28.76
CA ALA A 110 16.30 -41.73 -28.04
C ALA A 110 15.56 -42.99 -28.56
N ILE A 111 15.57 -43.24 -29.89
CA ILE A 111 15.03 -44.47 -30.48
C ILE A 111 15.81 -45.69 -30.01
N LYS A 112 17.13 -45.61 -29.99
CA LYS A 112 17.99 -46.69 -29.48
C LYS A 112 17.67 -47.00 -28.01
N ASP A 113 17.59 -45.98 -27.15
CA ASP A 113 17.26 -46.16 -25.73
C ASP A 113 15.85 -46.72 -25.52
N ALA A 114 14.88 -46.35 -26.35
CA ALA A 114 13.51 -46.89 -26.33
C ALA A 114 13.50 -48.40 -26.65
N VAL A 115 14.27 -48.80 -27.67
CA VAL A 115 14.33 -50.18 -28.10
C VAL A 115 15.16 -51.06 -27.13
N THR A 116 16.25 -50.50 -26.58
CA THR A 116 17.21 -51.30 -25.75
C THR A 116 16.88 -51.27 -24.26
N LYS A 117 16.26 -50.22 -23.75
CA LYS A 117 16.04 -49.99 -22.31
C LYS A 117 14.57 -49.82 -21.95
N GLY A 118 13.65 -49.88 -22.93
CA GLY A 118 12.20 -49.63 -22.73
C GLY A 118 11.88 -48.20 -22.24
N ASN A 119 12.81 -47.26 -22.39
CA ASN A 119 12.66 -45.93 -21.79
C ASN A 119 12.72 -44.85 -22.88
N LEU A 120 11.60 -44.20 -23.14
CA LEU A 120 11.49 -43.16 -24.14
C LEU A 120 12.08 -41.84 -23.56
N ARG A 121 13.29 -41.47 -23.99
CA ARG A 121 13.86 -40.16 -23.67
C ARG A 121 13.24 -39.09 -24.54
N GLY A 122 12.93 -37.90 -23.96
CA GLY A 122 12.57 -36.75 -24.74
C GLY A 122 13.74 -36.27 -25.62
N ALA A 123 13.49 -36.11 -26.92
CA ALA A 123 14.48 -35.65 -27.90
C ALA A 123 14.07 -34.29 -28.52
N SER A 124 13.31 -33.49 -27.82
CA SER A 124 12.93 -32.15 -28.28
C SER A 124 14.02 -31.15 -27.96
N THR A 125 14.36 -30.29 -28.93
CA THR A 125 15.35 -29.22 -28.79
C THR A 125 14.76 -27.98 -28.10
N ILE A 126 15.63 -27.09 -27.61
CA ILE A 126 15.21 -25.76 -27.06
C ILE A 126 14.37 -25.02 -28.09
N THR A 127 14.74 -25.03 -29.37
CA THR A 127 14.02 -24.37 -30.46
C THR A 127 12.62 -24.95 -30.65
N GLN A 128 12.46 -26.27 -30.60
CA GLN A 128 11.14 -26.92 -30.65
C GLN A 128 10.27 -26.60 -29.44
N LEU A 129 10.86 -26.54 -28.24
CA LEU A 129 10.16 -26.15 -27.03
C LEU A 129 9.70 -24.68 -27.11
N LEU A 130 10.52 -23.80 -27.65
CA LEU A 130 10.21 -22.39 -27.85
C LEU A 130 9.04 -22.22 -28.82
N VAL A 131 9.09 -22.84 -29.99
CA VAL A 131 8.02 -22.85 -31.00
C VAL A 131 6.68 -23.25 -30.38
N GLY A 132 6.64 -24.36 -29.66
CA GLY A 132 5.40 -24.85 -29.06
C GLY A 132 4.90 -24.00 -27.86
N ASN A 133 5.79 -23.24 -27.20
CA ASN A 133 5.40 -22.34 -26.13
C ASN A 133 4.91 -20.98 -26.65
N MET A 134 5.45 -20.50 -27.78
CA MET A 134 5.10 -19.18 -28.34
C MET A 134 3.85 -19.22 -29.23
N HIS A 135 3.59 -20.35 -29.88
CA HIS A 135 2.52 -20.50 -30.86
C HIS A 135 1.59 -21.68 -30.51
N PRO A 136 0.94 -21.68 -29.33
CA PRO A 136 0.09 -22.79 -28.89
C PRO A 136 -1.17 -22.98 -29.77
N ASP A 137 -1.57 -21.94 -30.49
CA ASP A 137 -2.66 -21.93 -31.48
C ASP A 137 -2.27 -22.63 -32.80
N LEU A 138 -1.00 -22.56 -33.20
CA LEU A 138 -0.47 -23.22 -34.41
C LEU A 138 0.12 -24.60 -34.10
N ILE A 139 0.70 -24.77 -32.93
CA ILE A 139 1.37 -25.99 -32.45
C ILE A 139 0.79 -26.39 -31.08
N ASP A 140 -0.44 -26.95 -31.08
CA ASP A 140 -1.08 -27.40 -29.81
C ASP A 140 -0.29 -28.60 -29.23
N ARG A 141 0.42 -28.37 -28.13
CA ARG A 141 1.24 -29.38 -27.46
C ARG A 141 0.41 -30.50 -26.81
N ARG A 142 -0.91 -30.36 -26.71
CA ARG A 142 -1.81 -31.42 -26.25
C ARG A 142 -2.11 -32.42 -27.35
N ASP A 143 -1.98 -32.00 -28.63
CA ASP A 143 -2.02 -32.91 -29.77
C ASP A 143 -0.74 -33.76 -29.80
N VAL A 144 -0.86 -35.06 -29.60
CA VAL A 144 0.24 -36.03 -29.61
C VAL A 144 0.52 -36.64 -30.99
N SER A 145 -0.11 -36.12 -32.04
CA SER A 145 -0.01 -36.65 -33.43
C SER A 145 1.43 -36.45 -34.01
N ALA A 146 1.82 -37.36 -34.91
CA ALA A 146 3.02 -37.21 -35.70
C ALA A 146 2.99 -35.96 -36.59
N GLY A 147 1.81 -35.59 -37.11
CA GLY A 147 1.64 -34.38 -37.91
C GLY A 147 1.93 -33.09 -37.15
N ARG A 148 1.51 -32.99 -35.91
CA ARG A 148 1.86 -31.85 -35.06
C ARG A 148 3.41 -31.80 -34.86
N LYS A 149 4.04 -32.97 -34.58
CA LYS A 149 5.48 -33.02 -34.36
C LYS A 149 6.29 -32.64 -35.59
N LEU A 150 5.79 -32.98 -36.78
CA LEU A 150 6.43 -32.57 -38.04
C LEU A 150 6.33 -31.06 -38.24
N ARG A 151 5.15 -30.44 -37.99
CA ARG A 151 4.99 -28.96 -38.05
C ARG A 151 5.94 -28.26 -37.07
N GLU A 152 6.05 -28.76 -35.83
CA GLU A 152 6.96 -28.24 -34.82
C GLU A 152 8.42 -28.28 -35.29
N GLN A 153 8.85 -29.38 -35.91
CA GLN A 153 10.21 -29.55 -36.44
C GLN A 153 10.48 -28.61 -37.65
N GLN A 154 9.50 -28.45 -38.53
CA GLN A 154 9.61 -27.51 -39.67
C GLN A 154 9.75 -26.08 -39.18
N ALA A 155 8.90 -25.64 -38.23
CA ALA A 155 8.97 -24.32 -37.65
C ALA A 155 10.28 -24.09 -36.88
N ALA A 156 10.79 -25.12 -36.17
CA ALA A 156 12.08 -25.02 -35.47
C ALA A 156 13.26 -24.83 -36.42
N ARG A 157 13.29 -25.54 -37.55
CA ARG A 157 14.31 -25.35 -38.58
C ARG A 157 14.23 -23.97 -39.22
N GLU A 158 13.02 -23.49 -39.50
CA GLU A 158 12.81 -22.17 -40.09
C GLU A 158 13.23 -21.08 -39.11
N MET A 159 12.93 -21.22 -37.82
CA MET A 159 13.39 -20.29 -36.77
C MET A 159 14.90 -20.16 -36.75
N GLU A 160 15.64 -21.26 -36.84
CA GLU A 160 17.10 -21.26 -36.83
C GLU A 160 17.76 -20.73 -38.14
N ARG A 161 17.00 -20.59 -39.21
CA ARG A 161 17.43 -19.86 -40.42
C ARG A 161 17.38 -18.35 -40.26
N HIS A 162 16.46 -17.85 -39.41
CA HIS A 162 16.19 -16.44 -39.23
C HIS A 162 16.81 -15.83 -37.98
N TYR A 163 17.08 -16.64 -36.93
CA TYR A 163 17.58 -16.17 -35.65
C TYR A 163 18.85 -16.92 -35.22
N THR A 164 19.76 -16.18 -34.52
CA THR A 164 20.95 -16.80 -33.95
C THR A 164 20.61 -17.66 -32.73
N LYS A 165 21.52 -18.54 -32.35
CA LYS A 165 21.39 -19.40 -31.14
C LYS A 165 21.18 -18.56 -29.88
N GLU A 166 21.86 -17.42 -29.77
CA GLU A 166 21.73 -16.50 -28.64
C GLU A 166 20.34 -15.87 -28.61
N GLN A 167 19.77 -15.44 -29.74
CA GLN A 167 18.43 -14.89 -29.83
C GLN A 167 17.37 -15.94 -29.47
N ILE A 168 17.53 -17.17 -29.92
CA ILE A 168 16.64 -18.29 -29.59
C ILE A 168 16.70 -18.61 -28.09
N LEU A 169 17.92 -18.70 -27.52
CA LEU A 169 18.09 -18.95 -26.10
C LEU A 169 17.53 -17.82 -25.24
N GLU A 170 17.74 -16.56 -25.65
CA GLU A 170 17.14 -15.39 -24.98
C GLU A 170 15.61 -15.46 -24.97
N ALA A 171 15.02 -15.73 -26.14
CA ALA A 171 13.57 -15.87 -26.26
C ALA A 171 13.05 -17.05 -25.41
N PHE A 172 13.75 -18.18 -25.39
CA PHE A 172 13.41 -19.35 -24.58
C PHE A 172 13.42 -19.00 -23.08
N LEU A 173 14.49 -18.39 -22.57
CA LEU A 173 14.63 -18.02 -21.17
C LEU A 173 13.56 -16.98 -20.73
N ASN A 174 13.10 -16.14 -21.64
CA ASN A 174 12.04 -15.17 -21.37
C ASN A 174 10.62 -15.75 -21.50
N GLN A 175 10.45 -16.91 -22.17
CA GLN A 175 9.15 -17.49 -22.48
C GLN A 175 8.73 -18.60 -21.53
N ILE A 176 9.65 -19.40 -21.01
CA ILE A 176 9.33 -20.61 -20.25
C ILE A 176 8.61 -20.32 -18.95
N SER A 177 7.69 -21.22 -18.57
CA SER A 177 6.97 -21.16 -17.29
C SER A 177 7.75 -21.87 -16.19
N PHE A 178 7.90 -21.20 -15.05
CA PHE A 178 8.48 -21.76 -13.83
C PHE A 178 7.42 -22.12 -12.78
N GLY A 179 6.15 -22.11 -13.17
CA GLY A 179 5.05 -22.35 -12.25
C GLY A 179 4.67 -21.12 -11.41
N ARG A 180 3.60 -21.24 -10.62
CA ARG A 180 3.07 -20.14 -9.75
C ARG A 180 2.83 -18.81 -10.50
N GLY A 181 2.59 -18.85 -11.82
CA GLY A 181 2.40 -17.67 -12.65
C GLY A 181 3.69 -16.93 -13.04
N ALA A 182 4.87 -17.43 -12.70
CA ALA A 182 6.14 -16.87 -13.12
C ALA A 182 6.51 -17.37 -14.52
N TYR A 183 6.66 -16.44 -15.44
CA TYR A 183 7.13 -16.67 -16.80
C TYR A 183 8.45 -15.92 -17.00
N GLY A 184 9.44 -16.61 -17.59
CA GLY A 184 10.79 -16.11 -17.81
C GLY A 184 11.69 -16.16 -16.58
N ILE A 185 13.00 -16.19 -16.87
CA ILE A 185 14.08 -16.42 -15.89
C ILE A 185 14.14 -15.30 -14.83
N GLU A 186 13.90 -14.05 -15.20
CA GLU A 186 13.94 -12.91 -14.30
C GLU A 186 12.85 -13.01 -13.22
N MET A 187 11.62 -13.33 -13.64
CA MET A 187 10.52 -13.51 -12.70
C MET A 187 10.73 -14.72 -11.79
N ALA A 188 11.30 -15.81 -12.33
CA ALA A 188 11.64 -16.98 -11.53
C ALA A 188 12.70 -16.66 -10.48
N ALA A 189 13.77 -15.93 -10.86
CA ALA A 189 14.82 -15.51 -9.95
C ALA A 189 14.26 -14.65 -8.80
N ARG A 190 13.43 -13.65 -9.11
CA ARG A 190 12.77 -12.80 -8.10
C ARG A 190 11.82 -13.60 -7.21
N GLN A 191 11.03 -14.48 -7.81
CA GLN A 191 10.04 -15.26 -7.06
C GLN A 191 10.64 -16.28 -6.10
N PHE A 192 11.68 -16.98 -6.50
CA PHE A 192 12.26 -18.05 -5.69
C PHE A 192 13.45 -17.60 -4.85
N PHE A 193 14.24 -16.62 -5.33
CA PHE A 193 15.49 -16.19 -4.70
C PHE A 193 15.52 -14.70 -4.29
N GLY A 194 14.49 -13.92 -4.63
CA GLY A 194 14.35 -12.53 -4.21
C GLY A 194 15.31 -11.54 -4.87
N LYS A 195 15.95 -11.93 -5.99
CA LYS A 195 16.95 -11.13 -6.70
C LYS A 195 16.77 -11.23 -8.22
N GLY A 196 17.44 -10.35 -8.97
CA GLY A 196 17.45 -10.41 -10.43
C GLY A 196 18.16 -11.64 -10.97
N ALA A 197 17.85 -12.02 -12.21
CA ALA A 197 18.51 -13.17 -12.85
C ALA A 197 20.01 -12.95 -13.08
N ALA A 198 20.46 -11.71 -13.18
CA ALA A 198 21.88 -11.35 -13.28
C ALA A 198 22.68 -11.69 -12.00
N ASP A 199 22.00 -11.74 -10.84
CA ASP A 199 22.61 -11.98 -9.52
C ASP A 199 22.48 -13.44 -9.05
N LEU A 200 21.93 -14.33 -9.88
CA LEU A 200 21.81 -15.76 -9.54
C LEU A 200 23.19 -16.39 -9.32
N THR A 201 23.33 -17.21 -8.28
CA THR A 201 24.51 -18.09 -8.14
C THR A 201 24.41 -19.26 -9.11
N LEU A 202 25.51 -19.97 -9.31
CA LEU A 202 25.53 -21.16 -10.15
C LEU A 202 24.54 -22.24 -9.66
N ALA A 203 24.44 -22.43 -8.34
CA ALA A 203 23.50 -23.37 -7.73
C ALA A 203 22.04 -22.97 -7.96
N GLU A 204 21.73 -21.68 -7.85
CA GLU A 204 20.39 -21.14 -8.08
C GLU A 204 19.99 -21.22 -9.57
N ALA A 205 20.90 -20.88 -10.49
CA ALA A 205 20.68 -21.01 -11.92
C ALA A 205 20.39 -22.49 -12.31
N ALA A 206 21.15 -23.43 -11.80
CA ALA A 206 20.92 -24.86 -12.01
C ALA A 206 19.62 -25.35 -11.36
N SER A 207 19.25 -24.75 -10.22
CA SER A 207 17.97 -25.02 -9.55
C SER A 207 16.78 -24.59 -10.42
N LEU A 208 16.83 -23.39 -11.04
CA LEU A 208 15.80 -22.95 -11.99
C LEU A 208 15.81 -23.79 -13.28
N ALA A 209 16.96 -24.13 -13.81
CA ALA A 209 17.08 -25.00 -15.00
C ALA A 209 16.51 -26.42 -14.78
N SER A 210 16.35 -26.83 -13.53
CA SER A 210 15.72 -28.13 -13.21
C SER A 210 14.18 -28.11 -13.36
N MET A 211 13.53 -26.91 -13.37
CA MET A 211 12.09 -26.76 -13.25
C MET A 211 11.27 -26.98 -14.53
N PRO A 212 11.72 -26.60 -15.76
CA PRO A 212 10.88 -26.64 -16.96
C PRO A 212 10.29 -28.01 -17.25
N LYS A 213 10.98 -29.09 -16.89
CA LYS A 213 10.48 -30.48 -17.03
C LYS A 213 9.18 -30.71 -16.26
N SER A 214 9.04 -30.16 -15.05
CA SER A 214 7.84 -30.23 -14.21
C SER A 214 7.91 -29.15 -13.13
N PRO A 215 7.39 -27.94 -13.40
CA PRO A 215 7.48 -26.82 -12.46
C PRO A 215 6.85 -27.08 -11.09
N VAL A 216 5.84 -27.95 -11.01
CA VAL A 216 5.19 -28.33 -9.75
C VAL A 216 6.06 -29.31 -8.94
N GLN A 217 6.66 -30.31 -9.61
CA GLN A 217 7.43 -31.36 -8.96
C GLN A 217 8.80 -30.86 -8.47
N TYR A 218 9.42 -29.95 -9.23
CA TYR A 218 10.74 -29.41 -8.95
C TYR A 218 10.71 -27.97 -8.40
N ASP A 219 9.58 -27.55 -7.82
CA ASP A 219 9.43 -26.27 -7.15
C ASP A 219 10.38 -26.20 -5.93
N PRO A 220 11.39 -25.30 -5.92
CA PRO A 220 12.41 -25.28 -4.87
C PRO A 220 11.85 -24.89 -3.49
N ALA A 221 10.72 -24.20 -3.44
CA ALA A 221 10.09 -23.80 -2.18
C ALA A 221 9.13 -24.88 -1.63
N ARG A 222 8.54 -25.72 -2.49
CA ARG A 222 7.63 -26.81 -2.08
C ARG A 222 8.31 -28.16 -1.95
N SER A 223 9.31 -28.41 -2.78
CA SER A 223 9.99 -29.70 -2.88
C SER A 223 11.51 -29.52 -2.95
N PRO A 224 12.14 -28.90 -1.92
CA PRO A 224 13.55 -28.52 -1.95
C PRO A 224 14.49 -29.73 -2.23
N GLU A 225 14.19 -30.91 -1.67
CA GLU A 225 15.01 -32.11 -1.88
C GLU A 225 14.91 -32.65 -3.31
N ARG A 226 13.73 -32.64 -3.92
CA ARG A 226 13.57 -33.05 -5.32
C ARG A 226 14.25 -32.05 -6.26
N ASN A 227 14.11 -30.75 -5.96
CA ASN A 227 14.82 -29.71 -6.70
C ASN A 227 16.33 -29.89 -6.54
N ARG A 228 16.87 -30.12 -5.33
CA ARG A 228 18.28 -30.35 -5.06
C ARG A 228 18.84 -31.54 -5.85
N THR A 229 18.15 -32.68 -5.85
CA THR A 229 18.55 -33.85 -6.58
C THR A 229 18.67 -33.56 -8.08
N ARG A 230 17.66 -32.91 -8.67
CA ARG A 230 17.68 -32.59 -10.10
C ARG A 230 18.68 -31.47 -10.43
N ARG A 231 18.80 -30.42 -9.56
CA ARG A 231 19.87 -29.41 -9.67
C ARG A 231 21.26 -30.04 -9.76
N ASN A 232 21.52 -31.00 -8.88
CA ASN A 232 22.83 -31.70 -8.88
C ASN A 232 23.06 -32.46 -10.19
N THR A 233 21.99 -33.00 -10.81
CA THR A 233 22.06 -33.58 -12.16
C THR A 233 22.44 -32.53 -13.20
N VAL A 234 21.80 -31.32 -13.13
CA VAL A 234 22.14 -30.21 -14.05
C VAL A 234 23.61 -29.81 -13.90
N LEU A 235 24.08 -29.61 -12.67
CA LEU A 235 25.49 -29.27 -12.39
C LEU A 235 26.49 -30.32 -12.89
N ALA A 236 26.16 -31.61 -12.77
CA ALA A 236 26.97 -32.70 -13.31
C ALA A 236 27.03 -32.65 -14.84
N LEU A 237 25.90 -32.43 -15.51
CA LEU A 237 25.83 -32.26 -16.97
C LEU A 237 26.61 -31.03 -17.45
N MET A 238 26.57 -29.91 -16.73
CA MET A 238 27.37 -28.72 -17.04
C MET A 238 28.86 -29.00 -16.95
N ALA A 239 29.31 -29.79 -15.97
CA ALA A 239 30.70 -30.18 -15.84
C ALA A 239 31.12 -31.19 -16.94
N GLU A 240 30.28 -32.18 -17.26
CA GLU A 240 30.49 -33.12 -18.38
C GLU A 240 30.68 -32.39 -19.71
N GLN A 241 29.86 -31.34 -19.93
CA GLN A 241 29.87 -30.51 -21.14
C GLN A 241 30.92 -29.37 -21.08
N LYS A 242 31.73 -29.30 -20.04
CA LYS A 242 32.82 -28.34 -19.84
C LYS A 242 32.38 -26.87 -19.76
N TYR A 243 31.12 -26.60 -19.41
CA TYR A 243 30.64 -25.24 -19.12
C TYR A 243 31.11 -24.74 -17.75
N ILE A 244 31.38 -25.68 -16.83
CA ILE A 244 31.95 -25.40 -15.51
C ILE A 244 33.03 -26.47 -15.20
N THR A 245 33.90 -26.18 -14.24
CA THR A 245 34.88 -27.18 -13.76
C THR A 245 34.21 -28.17 -12.82
N ALA A 246 34.82 -29.35 -12.66
CA ALA A 246 34.38 -30.37 -11.69
C ALA A 246 34.36 -29.79 -10.26
N ALA A 247 35.35 -28.96 -9.90
CA ALA A 247 35.42 -28.31 -8.59
C ALA A 247 34.23 -27.34 -8.36
N GLN A 248 33.85 -26.52 -9.36
CA GLN A 248 32.67 -25.64 -9.32
C GLN A 248 31.39 -26.46 -9.17
N SER A 249 31.26 -27.57 -9.91
CA SER A 249 30.09 -28.44 -9.80
C SER A 249 29.97 -29.01 -8.38
N VAL A 250 31.02 -29.53 -7.79
CA VAL A 250 31.02 -30.09 -6.42
C VAL A 250 30.73 -29.03 -5.39
N ALA A 251 31.28 -27.82 -5.53
CA ALA A 251 31.00 -26.69 -4.61
C ALA A 251 29.52 -26.29 -4.65
N ALA A 252 28.96 -26.10 -5.86
CA ALA A 252 27.55 -25.70 -6.03
C ALA A 252 26.57 -26.80 -5.59
N GLN A 253 26.92 -28.09 -5.70
CA GLN A 253 26.09 -29.20 -5.21
C GLN A 253 25.97 -29.23 -3.67
N ARG A 254 26.96 -28.69 -2.95
CA ARG A 254 26.94 -28.59 -1.47
C ARG A 254 26.07 -27.47 -0.96
N GLU A 255 25.77 -26.46 -1.78
CA GLU A 255 24.93 -25.36 -1.38
C GLU A 255 23.49 -25.83 -1.05
N PRO A 256 22.88 -25.40 0.08
CA PRO A 256 21.48 -25.72 0.37
C PRO A 256 20.56 -24.97 -0.59
N VAL A 257 19.40 -25.55 -0.92
CA VAL A 257 18.34 -24.85 -1.65
C VAL A 257 17.64 -23.92 -0.66
N ARG A 258 17.94 -22.62 -0.74
CA ARG A 258 17.34 -21.58 0.08
C ARG A 258 16.45 -20.73 -0.81
N THR A 259 15.17 -20.66 -0.48
CA THR A 259 14.20 -19.81 -1.18
C THR A 259 13.69 -18.73 -0.26
N VAL A 260 13.30 -17.59 -0.85
CA VAL A 260 12.55 -16.57 -0.14
C VAL A 260 11.06 -16.92 -0.15
N THR A 261 10.33 -16.49 0.88
CA THR A 261 8.87 -16.50 0.80
C THR A 261 8.46 -15.47 -0.21
N ALA A 262 7.94 -15.92 -1.36
CA ALA A 262 7.49 -15.03 -2.40
C ALA A 262 6.32 -14.19 -1.86
N THR A 263 6.58 -12.97 -1.48
CA THR A 263 5.55 -11.95 -1.30
C THR A 263 5.11 -11.50 -2.70
N ARG A 264 3.80 -11.44 -2.93
CA ARG A 264 3.21 -10.86 -4.15
C ARG A 264 3.44 -9.33 -4.14
N GLY A 265 4.70 -8.87 -4.30
CA GLY A 265 5.10 -7.51 -4.07
C GLY A 265 5.12 -7.15 -2.57
N THR A 266 5.83 -6.10 -2.21
CA THR A 266 5.91 -5.59 -0.83
C THR A 266 4.77 -4.64 -0.48
N ALA A 267 3.95 -4.24 -1.48
CA ALA A 267 2.92 -3.21 -1.34
C ALA A 267 1.64 -3.52 -2.15
N PRO A 268 0.95 -4.66 -1.93
CA PRO A 268 -0.15 -5.06 -2.81
C PRO A 268 -1.33 -4.07 -2.83
N TRP A 269 -1.70 -3.47 -1.70
CA TRP A 269 -2.74 -2.42 -1.66
C TRP A 269 -2.33 -1.16 -2.43
N VAL A 270 -1.05 -0.79 -2.39
CA VAL A 270 -0.53 0.33 -3.19
C VAL A 270 -0.62 0.03 -4.67
N VAL A 271 -0.27 -1.20 -5.08
CA VAL A 271 -0.37 -1.67 -6.47
C VAL A 271 -1.79 -1.52 -7.00
N ASP A 272 -2.80 -1.86 -6.20
CA ASP A 272 -4.21 -1.68 -6.58
C ASP A 272 -4.58 -0.20 -6.74
N VAL A 273 -4.16 0.67 -5.80
CA VAL A 273 -4.40 2.12 -5.90
C VAL A 273 -3.76 2.70 -7.16
N VAL A 274 -2.51 2.34 -7.40
CA VAL A 274 -1.72 2.82 -8.56
C VAL A 274 -2.33 2.34 -9.87
N ARG A 275 -2.80 1.08 -9.93
CA ARG A 275 -3.52 0.55 -11.09
C ARG A 275 -4.75 1.41 -11.41
N VAL A 276 -5.59 1.67 -10.41
CA VAL A 276 -6.81 2.49 -10.60
C VAL A 276 -6.47 3.91 -11.04
N GLN A 277 -5.41 4.53 -10.48
CA GLN A 277 -4.98 5.86 -10.89
C GLN A 277 -4.48 5.89 -12.34
N ALA A 278 -3.67 4.91 -12.74
CA ALA A 278 -3.16 4.79 -14.10
C ALA A 278 -4.28 4.54 -15.12
N GLU A 279 -5.23 3.66 -14.81
CA GLU A 279 -6.40 3.37 -15.66
C GLU A 279 -7.30 4.61 -15.82
N ARG A 280 -7.51 5.39 -14.75
CA ARG A 280 -8.25 6.68 -14.82
C ARG A 280 -7.53 7.71 -15.68
N ALA A 281 -6.21 7.65 -15.77
CA ALA A 281 -5.40 8.47 -16.67
C ALA A 281 -5.36 7.92 -18.11
N GLY A 282 -6.14 6.88 -18.44
CA GLY A 282 -6.22 6.28 -19.78
C GLY A 282 -5.04 5.35 -20.11
N ILE A 283 -4.23 4.92 -19.13
CA ILE A 283 -3.06 4.08 -19.36
C ILE A 283 -3.42 2.62 -19.08
N ALA A 284 -3.31 1.77 -20.09
CA ALA A 284 -3.66 0.36 -20.02
C ALA A 284 -2.56 -0.47 -19.36
N VAL A 285 -2.24 -0.18 -18.10
CA VAL A 285 -1.12 -0.80 -17.36
C VAL A 285 -1.23 -2.31 -17.25
N MET A 286 -2.44 -2.88 -17.32
CA MET A 286 -2.67 -4.32 -17.31
C MET A 286 -2.26 -5.01 -18.62
N GLN A 287 -2.09 -4.27 -19.71
CA GLN A 287 -1.54 -4.80 -20.97
C GLN A 287 -0.02 -4.91 -20.94
N GLY A 288 0.61 -4.30 -19.94
CA GLY A 288 2.00 -4.49 -19.60
C GLY A 288 3.00 -3.56 -20.27
N GLY A 289 4.24 -3.66 -19.80
CA GLY A 289 5.38 -2.94 -20.36
C GLY A 289 5.60 -1.53 -19.82
N TYR A 290 4.82 -1.09 -18.83
CA TYR A 290 5.02 0.21 -18.18
C TYR A 290 5.93 0.12 -16.95
N ARG A 291 6.62 1.22 -16.65
CA ARG A 291 7.31 1.44 -15.38
C ARG A 291 6.59 2.56 -14.64
N ILE A 292 6.00 2.21 -13.51
CA ILE A 292 5.22 3.14 -12.68
C ILE A 292 6.08 3.50 -11.47
N HIS A 293 6.64 4.69 -11.49
CA HIS A 293 7.43 5.23 -10.39
C HIS A 293 6.50 5.82 -9.34
N THR A 294 6.58 5.30 -8.12
CA THR A 294 5.72 5.72 -7.01
C THR A 294 6.48 6.55 -5.99
N THR A 295 5.73 7.16 -5.08
CA THR A 295 6.24 7.92 -3.93
C THR A 295 6.61 7.02 -2.75
N ILE A 296 6.33 5.72 -2.84
CA ILE A 296 6.49 4.74 -1.77
C ILE A 296 7.97 4.50 -1.46
N ASP A 297 8.30 4.56 -0.19
CA ASP A 297 9.58 4.07 0.33
C ASP A 297 9.46 2.56 0.58
N ALA A 298 10.18 1.76 -0.19
CA ALA A 298 10.04 0.30 -0.14
C ALA A 298 10.48 -0.29 1.20
N ALA A 299 11.43 0.31 1.89
CA ALA A 299 11.88 -0.15 3.20
C ALA A 299 10.85 0.18 4.28
N LEU A 300 10.35 1.43 4.30
CA LEU A 300 9.31 1.87 5.22
C LEU A 300 8.00 1.12 5.00
N GLN A 301 7.63 0.84 3.76
CA GLN A 301 6.45 0.04 3.41
C GLN A 301 6.52 -1.36 4.04
N ARG A 302 7.66 -2.04 3.91
CA ARG A 302 7.87 -3.37 4.53
C ARG A 302 7.80 -3.29 6.05
N ALA A 303 8.48 -2.30 6.65
CA ALA A 303 8.47 -2.09 8.09
C ALA A 303 7.05 -1.81 8.60
N THR A 304 6.29 -0.93 7.92
CA THR A 304 4.90 -0.60 8.26
C THR A 304 4.00 -1.84 8.22
N GLN A 305 4.12 -2.68 7.19
CA GLN A 305 3.35 -3.93 7.09
C GLN A 305 3.70 -4.89 8.23
N GLN A 306 4.98 -5.06 8.52
CA GLN A 306 5.43 -5.95 9.59
C GLN A 306 4.98 -5.46 10.95
N VAL A 307 5.20 -4.17 11.25
CA VAL A 307 4.82 -3.55 12.53
C VAL A 307 3.32 -3.65 12.76
N LEU A 308 2.50 -3.33 11.73
CA LEU A 308 1.05 -3.44 11.88
C LEU A 308 0.62 -4.88 12.13
N SER A 309 1.10 -5.84 11.34
CA SER A 309 0.74 -7.26 11.50
C SER A 309 1.14 -7.80 12.86
N SER A 310 2.39 -7.55 13.31
CA SER A 310 2.88 -7.99 14.62
C SER A 310 2.13 -7.33 15.77
N GLY A 311 1.80 -6.04 15.64
CA GLY A 311 1.02 -5.31 16.64
C GLY A 311 -0.41 -5.88 16.79
N LEU A 312 -1.05 -6.24 15.67
CA LEU A 312 -2.34 -6.91 15.69
C LEU A 312 -2.26 -8.28 16.36
N ASP A 313 -1.21 -9.06 16.06
CA ASP A 313 -0.98 -10.38 16.68
C ASP A 313 -0.76 -10.24 18.20
N GLU A 314 0.01 -9.24 18.63
CA GLU A 314 0.23 -8.94 20.05
C GLU A 314 -1.07 -8.57 20.76
N ILE A 315 -1.90 -7.69 20.17
CA ILE A 315 -3.18 -7.27 20.77
C ILE A 315 -4.10 -8.47 20.99
N GLU A 316 -4.13 -9.42 20.07
CA GLU A 316 -4.94 -10.65 20.19
C GLU A 316 -4.49 -11.54 21.34
N THR A 317 -3.27 -11.40 21.84
CA THR A 317 -2.77 -12.16 23.00
C THR A 317 -3.12 -11.50 24.34
N ARG A 318 -3.52 -10.21 24.34
CA ARG A 318 -3.78 -9.45 25.57
C ARG A 318 -5.01 -10.00 26.32
N PRO A 319 -4.99 -9.95 27.66
CA PRO A 319 -6.16 -10.30 28.47
C PRO A 319 -7.38 -9.45 28.08
N GLY A 320 -8.55 -10.08 28.01
CA GLY A 320 -9.81 -9.40 27.68
C GLY A 320 -10.07 -9.16 26.19
N PHE A 321 -9.18 -9.59 25.29
CA PHE A 321 -9.45 -9.55 23.85
C PHE A 321 -10.72 -10.34 23.53
N ARG A 322 -11.67 -9.74 22.79
CA ARG A 322 -12.99 -10.30 22.51
C ARG A 322 -13.18 -10.87 21.12
N GLY A 323 -12.21 -10.61 20.21
CA GLY A 323 -12.23 -11.11 18.84
C GLY A 323 -11.75 -12.54 18.70
N GLN A 324 -11.83 -13.07 17.48
CA GLN A 324 -11.18 -14.32 17.12
C GLN A 324 -9.67 -14.09 17.01
N ARG A 325 -8.87 -14.98 17.60
CA ARG A 325 -7.41 -14.96 17.44
C ARG A 325 -7.06 -15.44 16.02
N CYS A 326 -6.45 -14.57 15.25
CA CYS A 326 -6.16 -14.78 13.85
C CYS A 326 -4.66 -14.76 13.52
N ALA A 327 -3.81 -14.67 14.56
CA ALA A 327 -2.36 -14.79 14.43
C ALA A 327 -2.01 -16.11 13.73
N ARG A 328 -1.02 -16.07 12.84
CA ARG A 328 -0.52 -17.28 12.19
C ARG A 328 0.29 -18.11 13.18
N ALA A 329 -0.05 -19.39 13.33
CA ALA A 329 0.82 -20.31 14.03
C ALA A 329 2.11 -20.53 13.19
N ALA A 330 3.24 -20.72 13.86
CA ALA A 330 4.49 -21.06 13.18
C ALA A 330 4.28 -22.35 12.36
N GLY A 331 4.44 -22.27 11.03
CA GLY A 331 4.21 -23.36 10.09
C GLY A 331 2.89 -23.35 9.32
N ASP A 332 1.95 -22.45 9.62
CA ASP A 332 0.73 -22.31 8.83
C ASP A 332 1.02 -21.68 7.46
N THR A 333 0.57 -22.34 6.39
CA THR A 333 0.55 -21.73 5.05
C THR A 333 -0.62 -20.73 4.95
N ALA A 334 -0.50 -19.74 4.06
CA ALA A 334 -1.58 -18.77 3.83
C ALA A 334 -2.92 -19.46 3.51
N ALA A 335 -2.91 -20.58 2.80
CA ALA A 335 -4.09 -21.37 2.46
C ALA A 335 -4.70 -22.06 3.69
N THR A 336 -3.89 -22.48 4.67
CA THR A 336 -4.36 -23.16 5.89
C THR A 336 -4.94 -22.15 6.88
N ALA A 337 -4.31 -20.97 7.00
CA ALA A 337 -4.81 -19.88 7.86
C ALA A 337 -6.17 -19.35 7.38
N VAL A 338 -6.38 -19.20 6.06
CA VAL A 338 -7.65 -18.75 5.48
C VAL A 338 -8.80 -19.72 5.76
N LYS A 339 -8.55 -21.05 5.84
CA LYS A 339 -9.59 -22.02 6.16
C LYS A 339 -9.99 -22.04 7.64
N LYS A 340 -9.11 -21.62 8.56
CA LYS A 340 -9.34 -21.72 10.01
C LYS A 340 -10.09 -20.54 10.62
N ALA A 341 -10.08 -19.37 10.00
CA ALA A 341 -10.68 -18.17 10.57
C ALA A 341 -11.62 -17.48 9.56
N LYS A 342 -12.83 -17.09 10.01
CA LYS A 342 -13.67 -16.16 9.25
C LYS A 342 -12.95 -14.81 9.21
N VAL A 343 -12.59 -14.34 8.05
CA VAL A 343 -11.81 -13.07 7.85
C VAL A 343 -12.48 -11.89 8.55
N GLU A 344 -13.82 -11.83 8.53
CA GLU A 344 -14.62 -10.76 9.15
C GLU A 344 -14.56 -10.69 10.69
N ALA A 345 -14.07 -11.75 11.34
CA ALA A 345 -13.98 -11.85 12.80
C ALA A 345 -12.57 -11.55 13.33
N CYS A 346 -11.60 -11.29 12.45
CA CYS A 346 -10.22 -10.96 12.84
C CYS A 346 -10.08 -9.47 13.11
N LEU A 347 -9.24 -9.14 14.08
CA LEU A 347 -8.83 -7.76 14.29
C LEU A 347 -8.02 -7.29 13.07
N GLU A 348 -8.42 -6.18 12.49
CA GLU A 348 -7.83 -5.56 11.33
C GLU A 348 -7.21 -4.20 11.68
N GLY A 349 -6.41 -3.67 10.76
CA GLY A 349 -5.82 -2.35 10.91
C GLY A 349 -5.50 -1.72 9.58
N ALA A 350 -5.33 -0.42 9.59
CA ALA A 350 -4.79 0.34 8.47
C ALA A 350 -3.70 1.29 8.96
N ALA A 351 -2.67 1.47 8.15
CA ALA A 351 -1.60 2.42 8.42
C ALA A 351 -1.31 3.26 7.17
N VAL A 352 -1.13 4.56 7.38
CA VAL A 352 -0.78 5.53 6.35
C VAL A 352 0.39 6.36 6.84
N VAL A 353 1.42 6.50 6.03
CA VAL A 353 2.54 7.41 6.27
C VAL A 353 2.68 8.31 5.05
N LEU A 354 2.65 9.61 5.26
CA LEU A 354 2.80 10.58 4.18
C LEU A 354 3.70 11.75 4.58
N ASP A 355 4.23 12.41 3.58
CA ASP A 355 5.01 13.64 3.69
C ASP A 355 4.03 14.82 3.83
N PRO A 356 4.12 15.61 4.92
CA PRO A 356 3.16 16.68 5.18
C PRO A 356 3.25 17.84 4.18
N THR A 357 4.38 18.03 3.52
CA THR A 357 4.59 19.16 2.60
C THR A 357 4.11 18.83 1.20
N THR A 358 4.38 17.60 0.73
CA THR A 358 4.12 17.21 -0.66
C THR A 358 2.86 16.36 -0.82
N GLY A 359 2.32 15.78 0.25
CA GLY A 359 1.24 14.80 0.21
C GLY A 359 1.68 13.44 -0.34
N GLU A 360 2.98 13.23 -0.60
CA GLU A 360 3.48 11.95 -1.09
C GLU A 360 3.32 10.84 -0.05
N VAL A 361 2.59 9.80 -0.41
CA VAL A 361 2.43 8.63 0.46
C VAL A 361 3.72 7.83 0.45
N ARG A 362 4.33 7.69 1.62
CA ARG A 362 5.59 6.95 1.83
C ARG A 362 5.36 5.48 2.12
N ALA A 363 4.26 5.16 2.82
CA ALA A 363 3.80 3.80 3.04
C ALA A 363 2.28 3.76 3.22
N LEU A 364 1.64 2.67 2.77
CA LEU A 364 0.21 2.42 2.96
C LEU A 364 -0.04 0.93 3.14
N VAL A 365 -0.74 0.60 4.21
CA VAL A 365 -1.18 -0.75 4.54
C VAL A 365 -2.68 -0.74 4.79
N GLY A 366 -3.43 -1.50 4.01
CA GLY A 366 -4.90 -1.53 4.06
C GLY A 366 -5.50 -2.67 4.88
N GLY A 367 -4.69 -3.48 5.55
CA GLY A 367 -5.16 -4.60 6.37
C GLY A 367 -4.02 -5.44 6.93
N ARG A 368 -4.37 -6.45 7.72
CA ARG A 368 -3.40 -7.38 8.33
C ARG A 368 -2.63 -8.19 7.29
N ASP A 369 -3.35 -8.78 6.33
CA ASP A 369 -2.80 -9.69 5.32
C ASP A 369 -3.62 -9.60 4.02
N TYR A 370 -2.99 -9.10 2.96
CA TYR A 370 -3.63 -8.93 1.65
C TYR A 370 -4.15 -10.26 1.05
N ALA A 371 -3.47 -11.37 1.29
CA ALA A 371 -3.90 -12.67 0.78
C ALA A 371 -5.19 -13.17 1.45
N ARG A 372 -5.50 -12.68 2.65
CA ARG A 372 -6.75 -12.97 3.38
C ARG A 372 -7.87 -12.01 2.98
N SER A 373 -7.54 -10.73 2.85
CA SER A 373 -8.49 -9.68 2.49
C SER A 373 -7.78 -8.60 1.67
N SER A 374 -8.15 -8.47 0.41
CA SER A 374 -7.66 -7.40 -0.47
C SER A 374 -8.35 -6.06 -0.20
N PHE A 375 -9.40 -6.02 0.62
CA PHE A 375 -10.11 -4.78 0.96
C PHE A 375 -9.16 -3.78 1.60
N ASN A 376 -9.04 -2.62 0.96
CA ASN A 376 -8.12 -1.56 1.38
C ASN A 376 -8.80 -0.63 2.40
N ARG A 377 -8.66 -0.94 3.68
CA ARG A 377 -9.31 -0.16 4.75
C ARG A 377 -8.77 1.26 4.87
N ALA A 378 -7.56 1.50 4.36
CA ALA A 378 -6.99 2.86 4.33
C ALA A 378 -7.67 3.76 3.31
N VAL A 379 -8.10 3.21 2.16
CA VAL A 379 -8.63 3.96 1.01
C VAL A 379 -10.14 3.80 0.86
N ASP A 380 -10.66 2.59 1.09
CA ASP A 380 -12.07 2.26 0.85
C ASP A 380 -12.88 2.13 2.17
N GLY A 381 -12.19 2.10 3.31
CA GLY A 381 -12.81 2.01 4.63
C GLY A 381 -13.46 3.32 5.06
N ASN A 382 -14.60 3.21 5.75
CA ASN A 382 -15.26 4.32 6.42
C ASN A 382 -15.30 4.01 7.92
N ARG A 383 -14.56 4.79 8.74
CA ARG A 383 -14.33 4.51 10.16
C ARG A 383 -14.56 5.75 11.01
N GLN A 384 -15.12 5.58 12.20
CA GLN A 384 -15.30 6.69 13.13
C GLN A 384 -13.95 7.12 13.71
N PRO A 385 -13.52 8.38 13.51
CA PRO A 385 -12.24 8.86 14.03
C PRO A 385 -12.24 9.03 15.55
N GLY A 386 -13.39 9.06 16.19
CA GLY A 386 -13.51 9.29 17.62
C GLY A 386 -12.81 10.60 18.04
N SER A 387 -12.26 10.63 19.23
CA SER A 387 -11.59 11.83 19.79
C SER A 387 -10.45 12.41 18.94
N SER A 388 -9.97 11.72 17.89
CA SER A 388 -8.97 12.33 17.00
C SER A 388 -9.57 13.48 16.16
N PHE A 389 -10.87 13.51 15.94
CA PHE A 389 -11.54 14.64 15.27
C PHE A 389 -11.48 15.95 16.07
N LYS A 390 -11.29 15.90 17.38
CA LYS A 390 -11.21 17.08 18.27
C LYS A 390 -10.16 18.10 17.84
N ALA A 391 -9.07 17.66 17.17
CA ALA A 391 -8.05 18.57 16.67
C ALA A 391 -8.64 19.69 15.79
N PHE A 392 -9.63 19.38 14.95
CA PHE A 392 -10.30 20.38 14.10
C PHE A 392 -11.22 21.32 14.92
N VAL A 393 -11.87 20.81 15.97
CA VAL A 393 -12.70 21.62 16.87
C VAL A 393 -11.82 22.66 17.59
N TYR A 394 -10.71 22.22 18.17
CA TYR A 394 -9.80 23.10 18.89
C TYR A 394 -9.10 24.12 17.95
N ALA A 395 -8.70 23.66 16.76
CA ALA A 395 -8.13 24.55 15.75
C ALA A 395 -9.10 25.66 15.34
N GLN A 396 -10.38 25.34 15.15
CA GLN A 396 -11.40 26.33 14.81
C GLN A 396 -11.63 27.30 15.98
N SER A 397 -11.57 26.81 17.22
CA SER A 397 -11.68 27.65 18.41
C SER A 397 -10.51 28.66 18.54
N ILE A 398 -9.28 28.19 18.28
CA ILE A 398 -8.10 29.08 18.26
C ILE A 398 -8.20 30.08 17.09
N ALA A 399 -8.65 29.64 15.92
CA ALA A 399 -8.85 30.52 14.76
C ALA A 399 -9.87 31.62 15.02
N GLN A 400 -10.82 31.39 15.93
CA GLN A 400 -11.81 32.39 16.37
C GLN A 400 -11.36 33.21 17.61
N GLY A 401 -10.08 33.11 18.01
CA GLY A 401 -9.45 33.94 19.02
C GLY A 401 -9.35 33.32 20.42
N LEU A 402 -9.73 32.04 20.60
CA LEU A 402 -9.51 31.37 21.88
C LEU A 402 -8.01 31.08 22.05
N THR A 403 -7.46 31.33 23.23
CA THR A 403 -6.03 31.07 23.53
C THR A 403 -5.85 29.70 24.19
N ALA A 404 -4.69 29.11 24.06
CA ALA A 404 -4.41 27.78 24.60
C ALA A 404 -4.47 27.72 26.14
N ASN A 405 -4.24 28.87 26.83
CA ASN A 405 -4.37 29.02 28.27
C ASN A 405 -5.78 29.44 28.73
N ALA A 406 -6.73 29.65 27.81
CA ALA A 406 -8.11 30.00 28.16
C ALA A 406 -8.71 28.95 29.09
N MET A 407 -9.37 29.40 30.15
CA MET A 407 -10.04 28.49 31.11
C MET A 407 -11.36 28.00 30.53
N VAL A 408 -11.57 26.71 30.57
CA VAL A 408 -12.78 26.01 30.13
C VAL A 408 -13.30 25.10 31.23
N ALA A 409 -14.59 24.77 31.21
CA ALA A 409 -15.23 23.96 32.23
C ALA A 409 -15.42 22.49 31.73
N ASP A 410 -14.77 21.56 32.39
CA ASP A 410 -15.02 20.13 32.23
C ASP A 410 -16.04 19.67 33.26
N THR A 411 -17.33 19.86 32.96
CA THR A 411 -18.48 19.57 33.81
C THR A 411 -19.52 18.78 33.04
N ALA A 412 -20.46 18.16 33.74
CA ALA A 412 -21.57 17.45 33.08
C ALA A 412 -22.34 18.40 32.17
N LEU A 413 -22.54 18.02 30.92
CA LEU A 413 -23.20 18.78 29.88
C LEU A 413 -24.49 18.06 29.48
N ARG A 414 -25.60 18.83 29.38
CA ARG A 414 -26.86 18.32 28.86
C ARG A 414 -27.34 19.23 27.75
N ILE A 415 -27.58 18.69 26.58
CA ILE A 415 -27.99 19.42 25.37
C ILE A 415 -29.34 18.85 24.92
N ARG A 416 -30.34 19.68 24.84
CA ARG A 416 -31.63 19.31 24.24
C ARG A 416 -31.51 19.37 22.73
N LEU A 417 -31.73 18.26 22.05
CA LEU A 417 -31.71 18.16 20.59
C LEU A 417 -33.09 18.54 20.02
N ASP A 418 -33.13 18.90 18.73
CA ASP A 418 -34.36 19.30 18.03
C ASP A 418 -35.44 18.19 18.02
N ASN A 419 -35.02 16.94 18.11
CA ASN A 419 -35.93 15.78 18.21
C ASN A 419 -36.46 15.54 19.64
N GLY A 420 -36.17 16.45 20.57
CA GLY A 420 -36.59 16.36 21.97
C GLY A 420 -35.73 15.45 22.87
N GLN A 421 -34.77 14.73 22.33
CA GLN A 421 -33.82 13.91 23.10
C GLN A 421 -32.80 14.81 23.80
N THR A 422 -32.24 14.28 24.92
CA THR A 422 -31.12 14.93 25.61
C THR A 422 -29.84 14.20 25.25
N TYR A 423 -28.85 14.92 24.75
CA TYR A 423 -27.49 14.45 24.54
C TYR A 423 -26.59 14.86 25.70
N SER A 424 -25.93 13.91 26.34
CA SER A 424 -25.03 14.15 27.48
C SER A 424 -23.72 13.43 27.22
N PRO A 425 -22.64 14.12 26.81
CA PRO A 425 -21.34 13.51 26.56
C PRO A 425 -20.59 13.29 27.88
N ASP A 426 -20.30 12.03 28.22
CA ASP A 426 -19.44 11.67 29.36
C ASP A 426 -17.98 11.59 28.94
N ASN A 427 -17.05 11.80 29.88
CA ASN A 427 -15.63 11.54 29.68
C ASN A 427 -15.35 10.05 29.73
N ALA A 428 -14.30 9.59 29.06
CA ALA A 428 -13.93 8.17 29.00
C ALA A 428 -13.57 7.56 30.36
N ASP A 429 -13.17 8.37 31.33
CA ASP A 429 -12.88 8.00 32.71
C ASP A 429 -14.07 8.22 33.67
N ASN A 430 -15.24 8.65 33.16
CA ASN A 430 -16.44 8.98 33.91
C ASN A 430 -16.21 10.05 35.00
N ALA A 431 -15.17 10.87 34.87
CA ALA A 431 -14.83 11.93 35.82
C ALA A 431 -14.88 13.31 35.16
N PHE A 432 -15.12 14.34 35.96
CA PHE A 432 -15.06 15.73 35.55
C PHE A 432 -13.98 16.45 36.35
N LEU A 433 -13.14 17.23 35.68
CA LEU A 433 -11.99 17.91 36.31
C LEU A 433 -12.27 19.36 36.70
N GLY A 434 -13.46 19.89 36.42
CA GLY A 434 -13.79 21.26 36.68
C GLY A 434 -13.10 22.24 35.73
N ALA A 435 -12.62 23.37 36.27
CA ALA A 435 -11.93 24.37 35.47
C ALA A 435 -10.51 23.93 35.14
N LEU A 436 -10.16 23.99 33.84
CA LEU A 436 -8.80 23.66 33.33
C LEU A 436 -8.53 24.49 32.08
N THR A 437 -7.25 24.57 31.69
CA THR A 437 -6.90 25.28 30.45
C THR A 437 -7.36 24.52 29.21
N LEU A 438 -7.56 25.24 28.11
CA LEU A 438 -7.88 24.63 26.79
C LEU A 438 -6.84 23.57 26.40
N ARG A 439 -5.53 23.85 26.63
CA ARG A 439 -4.41 22.93 26.44
C ARG A 439 -4.61 21.64 27.25
N GLU A 440 -4.89 21.74 28.55
CA GLU A 440 -5.12 20.56 29.40
C GLU A 440 -6.34 19.75 28.96
N ALA A 441 -7.41 20.42 28.53
CA ALA A 441 -8.60 19.77 28.04
C ALA A 441 -8.32 18.93 26.77
N LEU A 442 -7.49 19.44 25.84
CA LEU A 442 -7.04 18.71 24.65
C LEU A 442 -6.11 17.55 25.04
N THR A 443 -5.13 17.81 25.90
CA THR A 443 -4.13 16.84 26.38
C THR A 443 -4.81 15.62 27.02
N LYS A 444 -5.84 15.85 27.83
CA LYS A 444 -6.64 14.83 28.51
C LYS A 444 -7.85 14.38 27.70
N SER A 445 -8.06 14.96 26.51
CA SER A 445 -9.12 14.59 25.56
C SER A 445 -10.54 14.69 26.12
N ARG A 446 -10.87 15.75 26.90
CA ARG A 446 -12.16 15.93 27.59
C ARG A 446 -13.32 16.08 26.58
N ASN A 447 -14.37 15.26 26.76
CA ASN A 447 -15.50 15.22 25.82
C ASN A 447 -16.45 16.41 25.96
N PRO A 448 -16.92 16.78 27.18
CA PRO A 448 -17.80 17.92 27.34
C PRO A 448 -17.21 19.23 26.80
N VAL A 449 -15.89 19.44 27.05
CA VAL A 449 -15.19 20.63 26.57
C VAL A 449 -15.20 20.69 25.04
N ALA A 450 -14.89 19.58 24.34
CA ALA A 450 -14.89 19.58 22.88
C ALA A 450 -16.28 19.87 22.30
N VAL A 451 -17.35 19.36 22.92
CA VAL A 451 -18.72 19.63 22.49
C VAL A 451 -19.11 21.10 22.76
N GLN A 452 -18.78 21.64 23.92
CA GLN A 452 -19.00 23.06 24.23
C GLN A 452 -18.29 23.98 23.21
N LEU A 453 -17.03 23.69 22.90
CA LEU A 453 -16.26 24.44 21.90
C LEU A 453 -16.95 24.39 20.53
N ALA A 454 -17.33 23.18 20.08
CA ALA A 454 -17.97 23.02 18.78
C ALA A 454 -19.32 23.78 18.69
N LEU A 455 -20.08 23.81 19.77
CA LEU A 455 -21.33 24.62 19.84
C LEU A 455 -21.02 26.12 19.80
N ALA A 456 -19.98 26.56 20.52
CA ALA A 456 -19.61 27.97 20.58
C ALA A 456 -19.10 28.51 19.24
N VAL A 457 -18.26 27.75 18.52
CA VAL A 457 -17.71 28.18 17.23
C VAL A 457 -18.59 27.84 16.04
N GLY A 458 -19.64 27.04 16.25
CA GLY A 458 -20.52 26.51 15.22
C GLY A 458 -19.94 25.26 14.55
N MET A 459 -20.67 24.15 14.58
CA MET A 459 -20.19 22.85 13.99
C MET A 459 -19.92 22.97 12.48
N ASP A 460 -20.69 23.82 11.75
CA ASP A 460 -20.47 24.08 10.33
C ASP A 460 -19.11 24.72 10.06
N SER A 461 -18.62 25.59 10.95
CA SER A 461 -17.30 26.21 10.86
C SER A 461 -16.19 25.17 11.04
N VAL A 462 -16.37 24.23 11.97
CA VAL A 462 -15.45 23.10 12.19
C VAL A 462 -15.41 22.17 10.96
N ILE A 463 -16.58 21.84 10.41
CA ILE A 463 -16.71 21.03 9.18
C ILE A 463 -16.04 21.75 8.01
N ALA A 464 -16.25 23.05 7.85
CA ALA A 464 -15.61 23.83 6.80
C ALA A 464 -14.08 23.82 6.91
N LEU A 465 -13.53 23.92 8.14
CA LEU A 465 -12.09 23.80 8.38
C LEU A 465 -11.57 22.41 7.99
N ALA A 466 -12.23 21.34 8.45
CA ALA A 466 -11.84 19.97 8.12
C ALA A 466 -11.87 19.71 6.60
N ARG A 467 -12.87 20.23 5.90
CA ARG A 467 -12.97 20.18 4.43
C ARG A 467 -11.85 20.94 3.74
N ARG A 468 -11.53 22.17 4.21
CA ARG A 468 -10.38 22.92 3.67
C ARG A 468 -9.06 22.17 3.89
N ALA A 469 -8.92 21.45 5.00
CA ALA A 469 -7.74 20.61 5.27
C ALA A 469 -7.66 19.34 4.40
N GLY A 470 -8.71 19.03 3.62
CA GLY A 470 -8.71 17.91 2.68
C GLY A 470 -9.65 16.75 3.04
N LEU A 471 -10.40 16.83 4.15
CA LEU A 471 -11.35 15.78 4.54
C LEU A 471 -12.58 15.81 3.62
N ARG A 472 -12.75 14.78 2.80
CA ARG A 472 -13.83 14.69 1.80
C ARG A 472 -15.09 14.00 2.33
N SER A 473 -14.94 13.19 3.37
CA SER A 473 -16.07 12.46 3.98
C SER A 473 -17.13 13.43 4.50
N PRO A 474 -18.42 13.15 4.30
CA PRO A 474 -19.50 13.98 4.82
C PRO A 474 -19.55 13.90 6.34
N ILE A 475 -19.52 15.05 7.00
CA ILE A 475 -19.66 15.17 8.46
C ILE A 475 -21.03 15.78 8.73
N ALA A 476 -21.82 15.13 9.57
CA ALA A 476 -23.11 15.65 10.00
C ALA A 476 -22.92 16.77 11.05
N PRO A 477 -23.71 17.87 11.01
CA PRO A 477 -23.52 19.00 11.93
C PRO A 477 -24.17 18.77 13.32
N TYR A 478 -24.02 17.53 13.85
CA TYR A 478 -24.52 17.19 15.19
C TYR A 478 -23.46 17.44 16.26
N PRO A 479 -23.84 17.71 17.51
CA PRO A 479 -22.92 17.90 18.64
C PRO A 479 -21.96 16.70 18.82
N SER A 480 -22.44 15.48 18.58
CA SER A 480 -21.63 14.24 18.66
C SER A 480 -20.52 14.18 17.60
N SER A 481 -20.64 14.90 16.48
CA SER A 481 -19.60 14.95 15.45
C SER A 481 -18.33 15.66 15.94
N ALA A 482 -18.44 16.52 16.96
CA ALA A 482 -17.27 17.09 17.65
C ALA A 482 -16.41 16.02 18.32
N LEU A 483 -16.98 14.85 18.64
CA LEU A 483 -16.30 13.70 19.20
C LEU A 483 -15.96 12.64 18.13
N GLY A 484 -16.16 12.94 16.84
CA GLY A 484 -15.84 12.06 15.73
C GLY A 484 -16.84 10.92 15.52
N ALA A 485 -18.15 11.17 15.76
CA ALA A 485 -19.19 10.18 15.49
C ALA A 485 -19.45 9.94 13.99
N SER A 486 -19.15 10.91 13.13
CA SER A 486 -19.24 10.74 11.67
C SER A 486 -18.06 9.93 11.14
N VAL A 487 -18.32 8.98 10.22
CA VAL A 487 -17.27 8.15 9.63
C VAL A 487 -16.41 8.94 8.63
N VAL A 488 -15.14 8.61 8.57
CA VAL A 488 -14.16 9.21 7.65
C VAL A 488 -13.38 8.14 6.90
N GLN A 489 -12.89 8.51 5.72
CA GLN A 489 -11.94 7.68 4.98
C GLN A 489 -10.54 7.87 5.61
N PRO A 490 -9.85 6.79 6.03
CA PRO A 490 -8.61 6.92 6.79
C PRO A 490 -7.51 7.70 6.08
N LEU A 491 -7.29 7.46 4.80
CA LEU A 491 -6.26 8.17 4.02
C LEU A 491 -6.49 9.69 4.02
N ASP A 492 -7.73 10.13 3.76
CA ASP A 492 -8.08 11.54 3.74
C ASP A 492 -7.96 12.17 5.12
N PHE A 493 -8.38 11.44 6.15
CA PHE A 493 -8.31 11.91 7.53
C PHE A 493 -6.87 12.10 8.01
N VAL A 494 -5.99 11.15 7.69
CA VAL A 494 -4.55 11.27 8.00
C VAL A 494 -3.92 12.41 7.20
N ALA A 495 -4.26 12.56 5.91
CA ALA A 495 -3.76 13.65 5.08
C ALA A 495 -4.21 15.03 5.59
N ALA A 496 -5.43 15.15 6.12
CA ALA A 496 -5.92 16.40 6.68
C ALA A 496 -5.11 16.89 7.89
N TYR A 497 -4.47 16.00 8.63
CA TYR A 497 -3.55 16.35 9.71
C TYR A 497 -2.27 17.02 9.25
N ALA A 498 -1.87 16.83 7.98
CA ALA A 498 -0.71 17.52 7.43
C ALA A 498 -0.83 19.04 7.53
N ALA A 499 -2.05 19.59 7.50
CA ALA A 499 -2.28 21.03 7.65
C ALA A 499 -1.84 21.55 9.03
N PHE A 500 -1.86 20.74 10.08
CA PHE A 500 -1.33 21.15 11.38
C PHE A 500 0.21 21.16 11.40
N ASP A 501 0.85 20.39 10.54
CA ASP A 501 2.29 20.22 10.51
C ASP A 501 3.00 21.22 9.61
N ASN A 502 2.45 21.50 8.43
CA ASN A 502 3.08 22.24 7.34
C ASN A 502 2.71 23.72 7.25
N GLY A 503 2.22 24.33 8.36
CA GLY A 503 1.82 25.74 8.37
C GLY A 503 0.45 26.02 7.76
N GLY A 504 -0.47 25.09 7.86
CA GLY A 504 -1.87 25.29 7.49
C GLY A 504 -2.22 24.99 6.03
N VAL A 505 -1.36 24.30 5.29
CA VAL A 505 -1.58 23.99 3.87
C VAL A 505 -2.22 22.61 3.71
N ALA A 506 -3.29 22.53 2.95
CA ALA A 506 -3.92 21.26 2.59
C ALA A 506 -3.07 20.51 1.57
N VAL A 507 -2.92 19.19 1.76
CA VAL A 507 -2.23 18.30 0.82
C VAL A 507 -3.18 17.23 0.29
N GLU A 508 -2.92 16.79 -0.95
CA GLU A 508 -3.63 15.65 -1.54
C GLU A 508 -2.71 14.43 -1.55
N PRO A 509 -3.20 13.25 -1.09
CA PRO A 509 -2.40 12.04 -1.12
C PRO A 509 -1.97 11.66 -2.54
N ARG A 510 -0.67 11.51 -2.77
CA ARG A 510 -0.08 11.17 -4.07
C ARG A 510 0.68 9.86 -3.98
N PHE A 511 0.44 8.96 -4.94
CA PHE A 511 1.09 7.66 -5.05
C PHE A 511 2.02 7.54 -6.26
N VAL A 512 1.67 8.19 -7.37
CA VAL A 512 2.41 8.10 -8.63
C VAL A 512 3.27 9.35 -8.79
N GLN A 513 4.55 9.18 -9.14
CA GLN A 513 5.44 10.27 -9.56
C GLN A 513 5.40 10.46 -11.07
N ARG A 514 5.54 9.35 -11.82
CA ARG A 514 5.45 9.31 -13.27
C ARG A 514 5.22 7.88 -13.76
N ILE A 515 4.75 7.75 -14.99
CA ILE A 515 4.64 6.46 -15.69
C ILE A 515 5.44 6.56 -16.99
N GLU A 516 6.30 5.57 -17.22
CA GLU A 516 7.10 5.42 -18.42
C GLU A 516 6.59 4.23 -19.25
N ASP A 517 6.69 4.33 -20.57
CA ASP A 517 6.45 3.22 -21.48
C ASP A 517 7.66 2.25 -21.52
N ARG A 518 7.57 1.20 -22.32
CA ARG A 518 8.63 0.20 -22.50
C ARG A 518 9.95 0.76 -23.03
N ASN A 519 9.90 1.93 -23.66
CA ASN A 519 11.06 2.61 -24.24
C ASN A 519 11.68 3.63 -23.26
N GLY A 520 11.13 3.75 -22.05
CA GLY A 520 11.57 4.71 -21.04
C GLY A 520 11.04 6.14 -21.25
N ARG A 521 10.10 6.34 -22.19
CA ARG A 521 9.48 7.65 -22.40
C ARG A 521 8.38 7.86 -21.36
N THR A 522 8.40 8.99 -20.67
CA THR A 522 7.34 9.37 -19.75
C THR A 522 6.04 9.62 -20.53
N VAL A 523 5.00 8.86 -20.20
CA VAL A 523 3.66 8.95 -20.78
C VAL A 523 2.65 9.61 -19.86
N PHE A 524 2.98 9.72 -18.57
CA PHE A 524 2.12 10.36 -17.59
C PHE A 524 2.94 10.93 -16.43
N THR A 525 2.59 12.15 -16.03
CA THR A 525 3.02 12.78 -14.78
C THR A 525 1.79 13.41 -14.13
N PRO A 526 1.45 13.06 -12.87
CA PRO A 526 0.33 13.66 -12.18
C PRO A 526 0.50 15.18 -12.05
N GLN A 527 -0.56 15.93 -12.29
CA GLN A 527 -0.57 17.36 -11.98
C GLN A 527 -0.61 17.54 -10.46
N VAL A 528 0.29 18.38 -9.95
CA VAL A 528 0.27 18.78 -8.54
C VAL A 528 -0.70 19.96 -8.40
N ALA A 529 -1.74 19.77 -7.59
CA ALA A 529 -2.68 20.84 -7.31
C ALA A 529 -1.96 22.03 -6.65
N PRO A 530 -2.37 23.27 -6.95
CA PRO A 530 -1.83 24.44 -6.24
C PRO A 530 -2.03 24.32 -4.73
N ALA A 531 -1.07 24.81 -3.95
CA ALA A 531 -1.16 24.86 -2.51
C ALA A 531 -2.41 25.66 -2.08
N ARG A 532 -3.25 25.06 -1.25
CA ARG A 532 -4.47 25.69 -0.72
C ARG A 532 -4.34 25.87 0.78
N SER A 533 -4.51 27.09 1.27
CA SER A 533 -4.54 27.34 2.71
C SER A 533 -5.81 26.71 3.31
N ALA A 534 -5.64 25.87 4.30
CA ALA A 534 -6.72 25.30 5.12
C ALA A 534 -6.96 26.16 6.37
N MET A 535 -5.88 26.67 6.99
CA MET A 535 -5.92 27.49 8.19
C MET A 535 -4.72 28.45 8.25
N ASP A 536 -4.80 29.42 9.14
CA ASP A 536 -3.70 30.34 9.44
C ASP A 536 -2.48 29.55 9.97
N PRO A 537 -1.26 29.81 9.50
CA PRO A 537 -0.05 29.11 9.96
C PRO A 537 0.21 29.25 11.45
N ARG A 538 -0.23 30.36 12.08
CA ARG A 538 -0.13 30.58 13.53
C ARG A 538 -1.06 29.61 14.28
N VAL A 539 -2.29 29.41 13.78
CA VAL A 539 -3.23 28.43 14.34
C VAL A 539 -2.68 27.01 14.20
N ALA A 540 -2.14 26.66 13.04
CA ALA A 540 -1.52 25.35 12.79
C ALA A 540 -0.38 25.10 13.79
N PHE A 541 0.51 26.09 14.00
CA PHE A 541 1.63 25.97 14.91
C PHE A 541 1.18 25.76 16.37
N ILE A 542 0.26 26.60 16.86
CA ILE A 542 -0.27 26.50 18.23
C ILE A 542 -0.96 25.15 18.45
N MET A 543 -1.78 24.71 17.50
CA MET A 543 -2.41 23.40 17.59
C MET A 543 -1.42 22.26 17.62
N ARG A 544 -0.39 22.29 16.76
CA ARG A 544 0.68 21.26 16.75
C ARG A 544 1.43 21.25 18.09
N ASP A 545 1.75 22.42 18.64
CA ASP A 545 2.41 22.55 19.94
C ASP A 545 1.53 21.96 21.07
N MET A 546 0.24 22.27 21.10
CA MET A 546 -0.70 21.64 22.04
C MET A 546 -0.78 20.11 21.87
N LEU A 547 -0.70 19.62 20.63
CA LEU A 547 -0.72 18.18 20.33
C LEU A 547 0.57 17.45 20.74
N GLN A 548 1.70 18.15 20.98
CA GLN A 548 2.90 17.54 21.57
C GLN A 548 2.63 17.11 23.02
N ASP A 549 1.83 17.87 23.76
CA ASP A 549 1.46 17.51 25.13
C ASP A 549 0.65 16.22 25.22
N VAL A 550 -0.17 15.90 24.22
CA VAL A 550 -0.89 14.62 24.15
C VAL A 550 0.07 13.44 24.16
N VAL A 551 1.25 13.61 23.53
CA VAL A 551 2.29 12.57 23.41
C VAL A 551 3.23 12.58 24.63
N THR A 552 3.52 13.74 25.20
CA THR A 552 4.51 13.85 26.29
C THR A 552 3.93 13.60 27.68
N ARG A 553 2.67 13.97 27.91
CA ARG A 553 2.03 13.90 29.24
C ARG A 553 0.52 13.60 29.18
N GLY A 554 -0.02 13.32 27.99
CA GLY A 554 -1.43 13.06 27.76
C GLY A 554 -1.75 11.61 27.43
N THR A 555 -2.74 11.44 26.56
CA THR A 555 -3.32 10.12 26.25
C THR A 555 -2.44 9.21 25.39
N ALA A 556 -1.30 9.70 24.83
CA ALA A 556 -0.40 8.94 23.97
C ALA A 556 1.02 8.77 24.52
N THR A 557 1.21 8.85 25.84
CA THR A 557 2.54 8.76 26.49
C THR A 557 3.28 7.45 26.19
N ALA A 558 2.56 6.34 25.96
CA ALA A 558 3.16 5.07 25.59
C ALA A 558 4.04 5.15 24.32
N LEU A 559 3.77 6.10 23.41
CA LEU A 559 4.61 6.32 22.24
C LEU A 559 6.04 6.75 22.62
N ARG A 560 6.23 7.51 23.68
CA ARG A 560 7.55 8.00 24.12
C ARG A 560 8.48 6.92 24.64
N THR A 561 7.98 5.76 25.01
CA THR A 561 8.82 4.61 25.35
C THR A 561 9.45 3.96 24.09
N ILE A 562 8.96 4.31 22.91
CA ILE A 562 9.33 3.70 21.61
C ILE A 562 10.10 4.69 20.75
N VAL A 563 9.58 5.93 20.64
CA VAL A 563 10.19 6.97 19.80
C VAL A 563 11.20 7.75 20.61
N PRO A 564 12.49 7.80 20.19
CA PRO A 564 13.52 8.55 20.88
C PRO A 564 13.18 10.03 21.05
N ALA A 565 13.61 10.64 22.17
CA ALA A 565 13.31 12.03 22.50
C ALA A 565 13.80 13.04 21.43
N ARG A 566 14.87 12.71 20.69
CA ARG A 566 15.40 13.53 19.58
C ARG A 566 14.41 13.72 18.42
N ILE A 567 13.35 12.91 18.35
CA ILE A 567 12.31 13.03 17.34
C ILE A 567 11.10 13.69 17.99
N PRO A 568 10.80 14.97 17.68
CA PRO A 568 9.62 15.62 18.18
C PRO A 568 8.37 14.95 17.54
N VAL A 569 7.35 14.68 18.37
CA VAL A 569 6.09 14.11 17.91
C VAL A 569 4.95 14.88 18.51
N ALA A 570 4.02 15.31 17.66
CA ALA A 570 2.71 15.80 18.02
C ALA A 570 1.66 14.79 17.55
N GLY A 571 0.52 14.66 18.22
CA GLY A 571 -0.49 13.72 17.74
C GLY A 571 -1.74 13.68 18.59
N LYS A 572 -2.72 12.91 18.12
CA LYS A 572 -4.01 12.75 18.81
C LYS A 572 -4.48 11.30 18.76
N THR A 573 -4.91 10.81 19.91
CA THR A 573 -5.60 9.53 20.04
C THR A 573 -7.08 9.66 19.66
N GLY A 574 -7.62 8.60 19.05
CA GLY A 574 -9.04 8.40 18.83
C GLY A 574 -9.52 7.11 19.47
N THR A 575 -10.69 7.14 20.04
CA THR A 575 -11.38 5.97 20.57
C THR A 575 -12.88 6.23 20.45
N THR A 576 -13.64 5.27 19.96
CA THR A 576 -15.12 5.30 19.97
C THR A 576 -15.65 4.81 21.32
N ASN A 577 -16.88 5.23 21.65
CA ASN A 577 -17.48 4.94 22.95
C ASN A 577 -17.49 3.45 23.33
N ASP A 578 -17.71 2.56 22.34
CA ASP A 578 -17.76 1.11 22.56
C ASP A 578 -16.43 0.40 22.34
N ASN A 579 -15.31 1.16 22.25
CA ASN A 579 -13.97 0.64 21.97
C ASN A 579 -13.91 -0.21 20.70
N THR A 580 -14.68 0.15 19.67
CA THR A 580 -14.78 -0.57 18.40
C THR A 580 -13.75 -0.11 17.39
N ASP A 581 -13.41 1.20 17.41
CA ASP A 581 -12.40 1.81 16.57
C ASP A 581 -11.40 2.57 17.44
N VAL A 582 -10.12 2.28 17.28
CA VAL A 582 -9.05 2.98 17.97
C VAL A 582 -8.05 3.56 16.97
N TRP A 583 -7.62 4.79 17.23
CA TRP A 583 -6.79 5.58 16.33
C TRP A 583 -5.61 6.22 17.04
N PHE A 584 -4.58 6.44 16.27
CA PHE A 584 -3.58 7.46 16.55
C PHE A 584 -3.16 8.12 15.23
N VAL A 585 -3.17 9.45 15.21
CA VAL A 585 -2.56 10.22 14.13
C VAL A 585 -1.46 11.06 14.74
N GLY A 586 -0.23 10.78 14.33
CA GLY A 586 0.99 11.44 14.80
C GLY A 586 1.67 12.21 13.67
N MET A 587 2.30 13.30 14.04
CA MET A 587 3.07 14.18 13.16
C MET A 587 4.49 14.30 13.68
N THR A 588 5.44 14.32 12.78
CA THR A 588 6.83 14.71 12.98
C THR A 588 7.18 15.73 11.89
N PRO A 589 8.27 16.48 11.96
CA PRO A 589 8.58 17.49 10.93
C PRO A 589 8.61 17.01 9.48
N GLU A 590 8.74 15.70 9.26
CA GLU A 590 8.81 15.15 7.89
C GLU A 590 7.73 14.13 7.57
N LEU A 591 6.93 13.69 8.55
CA LEU A 591 5.94 12.62 8.33
C LEU A 591 4.66 12.83 9.14
N VAL A 592 3.54 12.53 8.52
CA VAL A 592 2.27 12.25 9.21
C VAL A 592 2.04 10.75 9.16
N THR A 593 1.82 10.14 10.33
CA THR A 593 1.61 8.70 10.49
C THR A 593 0.26 8.46 11.15
N GLY A 594 -0.65 7.81 10.44
CA GLY A 594 -1.96 7.41 10.97
C GLY A 594 -2.07 5.90 11.10
N VAL A 595 -2.60 5.43 12.22
CA VAL A 595 -2.92 4.02 12.48
C VAL A 595 -4.35 3.92 12.98
N TRP A 596 -5.13 3.05 12.34
CA TRP A 596 -6.45 2.63 12.75
C TRP A 596 -6.46 1.13 13.04
N LEU A 597 -7.21 0.72 14.09
CA LEU A 597 -7.46 -0.69 14.42
C LEU A 597 -8.94 -0.87 14.73
N GLY A 598 -9.51 -1.99 14.31
CA GLY A 598 -10.90 -2.36 14.55
C GLY A 598 -11.30 -3.63 13.78
N PHE A 599 -12.56 -4.03 13.92
CA PHE A 599 -13.12 -5.12 13.14
C PHE A 599 -13.87 -4.57 11.93
N ASP A 600 -13.98 -5.36 10.85
CA ASP A 600 -14.76 -4.97 9.67
C ASP A 600 -16.23 -4.72 10.01
N LYS A 601 -16.81 -5.56 10.87
CA LYS A 601 -18.08 -5.30 11.55
C LYS A 601 -17.76 -4.72 12.92
N PRO A 602 -18.12 -3.45 13.20
CA PRO A 602 -17.77 -2.81 14.46
C PRO A 602 -18.13 -3.68 15.67
N ALA A 603 -17.14 -4.02 16.48
CA ALA A 603 -17.26 -4.80 17.70
C ALA A 603 -16.18 -4.35 18.68
N MET A 604 -16.45 -4.49 19.98
CA MET A 604 -15.48 -4.15 21.03
C MET A 604 -14.20 -4.99 20.88
N ILE A 605 -13.05 -4.33 20.82
CA ILE A 605 -11.74 -5.00 20.76
C ILE A 605 -11.44 -5.69 22.10
N SER A 606 -11.48 -4.91 23.17
CA SER A 606 -11.38 -5.36 24.57
C SER A 606 -11.88 -4.26 25.49
N PRO A 607 -12.27 -4.57 26.74
CA PRO A 607 -12.51 -3.55 27.75
C PRO A 607 -11.28 -2.67 27.93
N GLY A 608 -11.44 -1.35 27.88
CA GLY A 608 -10.33 -0.39 27.99
C GLY A 608 -9.39 -0.30 26.78
N ALA A 609 -9.79 -0.83 25.62
CA ALA A 609 -9.07 -0.63 24.36
C ALA A 609 -9.12 0.85 23.97
N VAL A 610 -7.99 1.54 24.02
CA VAL A 610 -7.89 2.95 23.68
C VAL A 610 -6.76 3.20 22.69
N GLY A 611 -6.89 4.25 21.89
CA GLY A 611 -5.90 4.59 20.86
C GLY A 611 -4.48 4.77 21.44
N GLY A 612 -4.37 5.27 22.66
CA GLY A 612 -3.08 5.49 23.32
C GLY A 612 -2.31 4.22 23.66
N THR A 613 -3.00 3.12 23.96
CA THR A 613 -2.38 1.83 24.36
C THR A 613 -2.30 0.80 23.23
N LEU A 614 -3.06 0.98 22.14
CA LEU A 614 -3.08 0.05 21.02
C LEU A 614 -2.50 0.68 19.75
N ALA A 615 -3.05 1.79 19.27
CA ALA A 615 -2.65 2.40 17.99
C ALA A 615 -1.38 3.25 18.10
N ALA A 616 -1.19 4.01 19.19
CA ALA A 616 -0.02 4.87 19.37
C ALA A 616 1.31 4.10 19.45
N PRO A 617 1.43 2.94 20.13
CA PRO A 617 2.65 2.14 20.08
C PRO A 617 3.00 1.64 18.68
N ILE A 618 2.02 1.19 17.89
CA ILE A 618 2.22 0.76 16.50
C ILE A 618 2.71 1.94 15.65
N ALA A 619 2.07 3.11 15.76
CA ALA A 619 2.52 4.32 15.08
C ALA A 619 3.93 4.74 15.51
N GLY A 620 4.25 4.61 16.81
CA GLY A 620 5.58 4.87 17.35
C GLY A 620 6.65 3.97 16.72
N GLN A 621 6.39 2.68 16.58
CA GLN A 621 7.30 1.74 15.91
C GLN A 621 7.49 2.10 14.41
N ILE A 622 6.42 2.51 13.72
CA ILE A 622 6.51 2.96 12.33
C ILE A 622 7.36 4.23 12.23
N ILE A 623 7.14 5.22 13.11
CA ILE A 623 7.95 6.45 13.17
C ILE A 623 9.40 6.10 13.45
N ALA A 624 9.68 5.28 14.45
CA ALA A 624 11.04 4.85 14.78
C ALA A 624 11.73 4.14 13.58
N ALA A 625 11.01 3.29 12.87
CA ALA A 625 11.52 2.63 11.66
C ALA A 625 11.81 3.63 10.52
N ALA A 626 10.97 4.66 10.34
CA ALA A 626 11.15 5.68 9.32
C ALA A 626 12.41 6.54 9.56
N TYR A 627 12.70 6.83 10.82
CA TYR A 627 13.86 7.65 11.17
C TYR A 627 15.14 6.83 11.37
N GLY A 628 15.05 5.61 11.93
CA GLY A 628 16.24 4.85 12.33
C GLY A 628 17.15 5.69 13.22
N ASN A 629 18.41 5.86 12.77
CA ASN A 629 19.38 6.72 13.46
C ASN A 629 19.43 8.16 12.92
N ARG A 630 18.63 8.48 11.92
CA ARG A 630 18.59 9.82 11.30
C ARG A 630 18.08 10.87 12.30
N ALA A 631 18.64 12.07 12.25
CA ALA A 631 18.11 13.22 12.97
C ALA A 631 16.76 13.64 12.38
N SER A 632 15.88 14.17 13.22
CA SER A 632 14.65 14.83 12.81
C SER A 632 14.90 16.31 12.58
N GLY A 633 14.12 16.92 11.68
CA GLY A 633 13.95 18.35 11.64
C GLY A 633 13.33 18.90 12.94
N VAL A 634 13.25 20.21 13.02
CA VAL A 634 12.60 20.92 14.13
C VAL A 634 11.49 21.81 13.59
N TRP A 635 10.45 21.98 14.38
CA TRP A 635 9.41 22.92 14.05
C TRP A 635 9.78 24.32 14.50
N THR A 636 9.64 25.30 13.64
CA THR A 636 9.89 26.71 13.93
C THR A 636 8.57 27.48 14.02
N PRO A 637 8.42 28.43 14.96
CA PRO A 637 7.25 29.28 15.02
C PRO A 637 7.19 30.21 13.79
N PRO A 638 6.01 30.38 13.17
CA PRO A 638 5.85 31.33 12.09
C PRO A 638 5.82 32.76 12.63
N PRO A 639 6.05 33.78 11.76
CA PRO A 639 5.88 35.17 12.15
C PRO A 639 4.49 35.45 12.76
N GLY A 640 4.47 36.28 13.81
CA GLY A 640 3.24 36.63 14.52
C GLY A 640 2.77 35.60 15.54
N VAL A 641 3.66 34.69 15.96
CA VAL A 641 3.49 33.84 17.15
C VAL A 641 4.52 34.27 18.18
N VAL A 642 4.07 34.52 19.41
CA VAL A 642 4.91 34.98 20.52
C VAL A 642 4.86 34.00 21.69
N PRO A 643 6.01 33.70 22.35
CA PRO A 643 6.04 32.84 23.52
C PRO A 643 5.85 33.69 24.80
N VAL A 644 5.11 33.14 25.76
CA VAL A 644 4.97 33.70 27.12
C VAL A 644 5.17 32.57 28.13
N GLU A 645 6.01 32.80 29.14
CA GLU A 645 6.17 31.85 30.24
C GLU A 645 4.99 31.95 31.21
N LEU A 646 4.27 30.86 31.40
CA LEU A 646 3.08 30.78 32.24
C LEU A 646 3.26 29.80 33.38
N ASP A 647 2.43 29.98 34.42
CA ASP A 647 2.22 29.02 35.49
C ASP A 647 1.15 28.00 35.04
N ARG A 648 1.52 26.74 34.96
CA ARG A 648 0.63 25.65 34.53
C ARG A 648 -0.62 25.48 35.38
N ALA A 649 -0.56 25.81 36.66
CA ALA A 649 -1.69 25.67 37.58
C ALA A 649 -2.75 26.74 37.38
N THR A 650 -2.35 27.97 37.00
CA THR A 650 -3.22 29.13 36.90
C THR A 650 -3.47 29.58 35.46
N GLY A 651 -2.63 29.18 34.50
CA GLY A 651 -2.65 29.71 33.12
C GLY A 651 -2.27 31.18 33.01
N GLN A 652 -1.75 31.78 34.07
CA GLN A 652 -1.31 33.20 34.13
C GLN A 652 0.20 33.33 33.91
N PRO A 653 0.71 34.49 33.52
CA PRO A 653 2.14 34.73 33.42
C PRO A 653 2.86 34.32 34.71
N SER A 654 4.00 33.59 34.57
CA SER A 654 4.82 33.18 35.70
C SER A 654 5.53 34.38 36.31
N ASP A 655 5.78 34.31 37.60
CA ASP A 655 6.53 35.29 38.36
C ASP A 655 7.73 34.62 39.11
N ALA A 656 8.50 35.42 39.88
CA ALA A 656 9.63 34.92 40.64
C ALA A 656 9.24 33.86 41.71
N LYS A 657 7.98 33.82 42.14
CA LYS A 657 7.44 32.89 43.14
C LYS A 657 6.92 31.60 42.52
N THR A 658 6.69 31.56 41.18
CA THR A 658 6.19 30.39 40.52
C THR A 658 7.27 29.29 40.51
N PRO A 659 7.01 28.09 41.08
CA PRO A 659 7.96 26.99 41.07
C PRO A 659 8.38 26.61 39.64
N SER A 660 9.65 26.25 39.45
CA SER A 660 10.23 25.93 38.13
C SER A 660 9.48 24.78 37.41
N GLU A 661 9.01 23.80 38.15
CA GLU A 661 8.26 22.64 37.66
C GLU A 661 6.85 23.00 37.14
N ARG A 662 6.34 24.16 37.54
CA ARG A 662 5.06 24.68 37.08
C ARG A 662 5.20 25.64 35.90
N ARG A 663 6.39 26.11 35.60
CA ARG A 663 6.64 27.04 34.49
C ARG A 663 6.62 26.28 33.18
N TYR A 664 5.97 26.85 32.15
CA TYR A 664 6.02 26.38 30.80
C TYR A 664 5.82 27.52 29.82
N VAL A 665 6.33 27.35 28.61
CA VAL A 665 6.14 28.32 27.53
C VAL A 665 4.83 28.01 26.84
N GLU A 666 3.97 29.03 26.76
CA GLU A 666 2.74 28.99 25.98
C GLU A 666 2.89 29.92 24.76
N TRP A 667 2.29 29.49 23.64
CA TRP A 667 2.36 30.22 22.39
C TRP A 667 1.07 30.95 22.09
N PHE A 668 1.17 32.23 21.68
CA PHE A 668 0.05 33.10 21.38
C PHE A 668 0.16 33.70 19.98
N MET A 669 -0.95 33.93 19.33
CA MET A 669 -0.95 34.87 18.21
C MET A 669 -0.67 36.26 18.76
N ALA A 670 0.24 37.01 18.14
CA ALA A 670 0.61 38.35 18.60
C ALA A 670 -0.64 39.24 18.79
N GLY A 671 -0.77 39.85 19.94
CA GLY A 671 -1.94 40.65 20.34
C GLY A 671 -3.03 39.86 21.08
N THR A 672 -2.81 38.54 21.35
CA THR A 672 -3.72 37.72 22.17
C THR A 672 -3.08 37.22 23.46
N GLU A 673 -1.80 37.54 23.70
CA GLU A 673 -1.07 37.18 24.91
C GLU A 673 -1.62 37.90 26.14
N PRO A 674 -1.45 37.32 27.36
CA PRO A 674 -1.88 37.97 28.61
C PRO A 674 -1.28 39.37 28.76
N GLY A 675 -2.08 40.38 29.02
CA GLY A 675 -1.68 41.79 29.14
C GLY A 675 -1.70 42.58 27.83
N ALA A 676 -1.96 41.96 26.70
CA ALA A 676 -2.22 42.64 25.44
C ALA A 676 -3.53 43.46 25.52
N PRO A 677 -3.69 44.58 24.75
CA PRO A 677 -4.93 45.31 24.68
C PRO A 677 -6.06 44.37 24.24
N VAL A 678 -7.14 44.35 25.02
CA VAL A 678 -8.27 43.46 24.76
C VAL A 678 -9.01 43.94 23.52
N TRP A 679 -8.92 43.25 22.41
CA TRP A 679 -9.77 43.46 21.24
C TRP A 679 -11.20 42.98 21.54
N PRO A 680 -12.28 43.54 20.92
CA PRO A 680 -13.68 43.24 21.25
C PRO A 680 -14.09 41.78 21.25
N TRP A 681 -13.30 40.89 20.64
CA TRP A 681 -13.55 39.43 20.54
C TRP A 681 -13.27 38.67 21.85
N SER A 682 -12.61 39.28 22.84
CA SER A 682 -12.37 38.68 24.17
C SER A 682 -13.64 38.66 25.07
N LEU A 683 -14.77 39.13 24.57
CA LEU A 683 -16.05 39.08 25.24
C LEU A 683 -16.83 37.78 25.08
N PHE A 684 -16.26 36.74 24.42
CA PHE A 684 -16.77 35.39 24.59
C PHE A 684 -16.38 34.84 25.97
N ARG A 685 -16.91 35.45 27.03
CA ARG A 685 -17.14 34.69 28.23
C ARG A 685 -18.13 33.60 27.82
N LEU A 686 -17.64 32.33 27.77
CA LEU A 686 -18.52 31.17 27.92
C LEU A 686 -19.16 31.29 29.30
N GLY A 687 -20.11 32.22 29.44
CA GLY A 687 -21.03 32.21 30.55
C GLY A 687 -21.71 30.85 30.56
N PRO A 688 -22.23 30.39 31.69
CA PRO A 688 -23.05 29.21 31.69
C PRO A 688 -24.13 29.44 30.62
N ILE A 689 -24.10 28.62 29.55
CA ILE A 689 -25.15 28.63 28.54
C ILE A 689 -26.40 28.27 29.32
N GLY A 690 -27.18 29.28 29.62
CA GLY A 690 -28.44 29.12 30.32
C GLY A 690 -29.36 28.27 29.45
N TYR A 691 -29.85 27.20 29.99
CA TYR A 691 -30.80 26.26 29.39
C TYR A 691 -32.24 26.70 29.72
#